data_54be5f5e2c4dbd35317d94d4bfeba24d
#
_entry.id   54be5f5e2c4dbd35317d94d4bfeba24d
#
_cell.length_a   1.000
_cell.length_b   1.000
_cell.length_c   1.000
_cell.angle_alpha   90.00
_cell.angle_beta   90.00
_cell.angle_gamma   90.00
#
_symmetry.space_group_name_H-M   'P 1'
#
loop_
_entity.id
_entity.type
_entity.pdbx_description
1 polymer ?
#
loop_
_entity_poly.entity_id
_entity_poly.type
_entity_poly.pdbx_seq_one_letter_code
_entity_poly.pdbx_strand_id
1 'polypeptide(L)'
;MGMGISGRIGRRMTGVMAALAVVLATGAVTHQSAVAASTEKVPSKHHGSGLGEKQDYDARQGSSATSKGAISRRAATASSRTATQQLRSSLGDQAIVEMDGTTGTVRVVARLNGFLTAGSRKPKARVVMDYVSSHLAALGLTRNDLATFNLRRDYVDIIGTHHLSWTQSVDDEPVFGNGLQANVNKHGRILSLGGSPISGLFTPKRGTQRVATRNAAIAKARADVSEPTRAGPRDTAKRVVFVGPGGPRAAWQVVTMSSQRPTVSVVDARSGLVVFRKSLRDDARASSGTEPTRAGAAVAATTSSGLAFRYFPKHVPGGTPVRVDFTDRGWLSRNATRLLGNNSHTYSDVNDDNLPDGSEEIRPSSPHRWDYRLKPFHLADVSFCDNPYPCSWDPNTPFSWRTNRAQNGTQVFFFVNKWHDHLAAGPIGFTEDAGNFQIVNKSGKGAGGDPVDTQTDDGANTDAGLPDGGHIDNANMDTPPDGQAPTMQMFLQHQPGTSYPDGDPFSPTNVGDEADTVYHEYTHGLSNRLVVDATGLSTLGNVQAGAMGEAWSDWYAMDFLVAKRLQANKSGVADLQIFQYDGEGVFLDRTQPIDCKVGSTSELCTGGETGHGGGYTYADYGNIGGGPEVHDDGELWAETLWDLRGRLGSAKTEMLVTRAMELAPFNPSYLDMRNAILIADTAAFGGHDRGSVWKVFAHRGMGFFAGSLGGDDVSPGADFHTPPANHDKGTITGTVTDADTGEPAPGITVSLAFQGAPGAANPSDTTGADGTYSIGPVRVGTYPKITASGAGYDPARGTVTVTKAGAVKNFTVRRNWAASSGGASIADFNGPDFGPACGPPQVIDTSQATVWGSTTGNDAGDPTNVFVPKFVVIALPAAVDVTDFAVDPTAGCGDGGSASTGDFRIETSPNGTTWTQAASGTFTLDDRGRLNTVTPTAGTQGVRFVRFTILGNQTPDFATNCPGGAFSGCSFTDLTEIEVHGAGN
;
A
#
# COMPACT_ATOMS: atom_id res chain seq x y z
N MET A 1 70.26 -10.67 -18.46
CA MET A 1 70.41 -11.58 -19.63
C MET A 1 68.98 -11.86 -20.06
N GLY A 2 68.46 -11.43 -21.11
CA GLY A 2 69.01 -11.07 -22.38
C GLY A 2 68.13 -11.71 -23.44
N MET A 3 67.51 -10.86 -24.21
CA MET A 3 67.19 -11.00 -25.64
C MET A 3 66.05 -12.00 -26.01
N GLY A 4 65.06 -11.72 -26.82
CA GLY A 4 64.93 -10.59 -27.78
C GLY A 4 64.38 -11.13 -29.06
N ILE A 5 63.67 -10.26 -29.81
CA ILE A 5 63.42 -10.29 -31.29
C ILE A 5 62.14 -11.05 -31.67
N SER A 6 61.05 -10.43 -32.06
CA SER A 6 60.73 -9.62 -33.28
C SER A 6 60.40 -10.49 -34.50
N GLY A 7 59.24 -10.21 -35.12
CA GLY A 7 58.87 -10.78 -36.43
C GLY A 7 57.47 -10.28 -36.91
N ARG A 8 57.44 -9.11 -37.56
CA ARG A 8 56.34 -8.65 -38.44
C ARG A 8 56.37 -9.37 -39.79
N ILE A 9 55.15 -9.48 -40.40
CA ILE A 9 54.84 -9.39 -41.87
C ILE A 9 53.34 -9.76 -41.96
N GLY A 10 52.38 -9.07 -42.54
CA GLY A 10 52.36 -7.96 -43.47
C GLY A 10 52.06 -8.39 -44.88
N ARG A 11 50.75 -8.33 -45.32
CA ARG A 11 50.26 -8.08 -46.70
C ARG A 11 48.75 -8.40 -46.78
N ARG A 12 47.85 -7.43 -47.03
CA ARG A 12 47.41 -6.68 -48.23
C ARG A 12 47.15 -7.56 -49.46
N MET A 13 45.89 -7.51 -49.93
CA MET A 13 45.45 -7.25 -51.31
C MET A 13 43.92 -7.36 -51.39
N THR A 14 43.21 -6.24 -51.64
CA THR A 14 42.62 -5.78 -52.91
C THR A 14 41.82 -6.85 -53.62
N GLY A 15 40.52 -6.82 -53.87
CA GLY A 15 39.66 -5.77 -54.39
C GLY A 15 39.25 -6.15 -55.81
N VAL A 16 37.97 -6.28 -56.15
CA VAL A 16 37.41 -6.05 -57.49
C VAL A 16 35.98 -5.55 -57.40
N MET A 17 35.72 -4.39 -57.97
CA MET A 17 34.41 -3.90 -58.39
C MET A 17 33.98 -4.61 -59.67
N ALA A 18 32.68 -4.80 -59.84
CA ALA A 18 32.05 -4.83 -61.14
C ALA A 18 30.63 -4.20 -61.05
N ALA A 19 30.41 -3.28 -61.94
CA ALA A 19 29.22 -2.43 -62.02
C ALA A 19 28.26 -2.90 -63.12
N LEU A 20 27.06 -2.36 -63.08
CA LEU A 20 26.09 -2.10 -64.12
C LEU A 20 25.14 -3.19 -64.61
N ALA A 21 23.84 -2.99 -64.32
CA ALA A 21 22.84 -2.79 -65.40
C ALA A 21 21.56 -2.15 -64.88
N VAL A 22 21.20 -1.01 -65.43
CA VAL A 22 19.94 -0.29 -65.22
C VAL A 22 18.85 -0.90 -66.07
N VAL A 23 17.71 -1.24 -65.49
CA VAL A 23 16.44 -1.34 -66.20
C VAL A 23 15.40 -0.52 -65.43
N LEU A 24 14.92 0.54 -66.08
CA LEU A 24 13.78 1.34 -65.66
C LEU A 24 12.48 0.57 -65.87
N ALA A 25 11.74 0.31 -64.80
CA ALA A 25 10.33 -0.01 -64.87
C ALA A 25 9.61 0.89 -63.88
N THR A 26 8.78 1.76 -64.36
CA THR A 26 7.86 2.63 -63.58
C THR A 26 6.79 1.79 -62.95
N GLY A 27 6.84 1.69 -61.60
CA GLY A 27 5.78 1.12 -60.79
C GLY A 27 5.59 2.04 -59.56
N ALA A 28 4.35 2.37 -59.30
CA ALA A 28 3.95 3.28 -58.23
C ALA A 28 4.57 2.90 -56.87
N VAL A 29 5.34 3.79 -56.30
CA VAL A 29 5.84 3.70 -54.91
C VAL A 29 4.67 4.06 -53.99
N THR A 30 4.01 3.05 -53.44
CA THR A 30 3.28 3.20 -52.20
C THR A 30 4.34 3.37 -51.11
N HIS A 31 4.40 4.54 -50.53
CA HIS A 31 5.10 4.73 -49.25
C HIS A 31 4.39 3.89 -48.20
N GLN A 32 4.88 2.69 -47.93
CA GLN A 32 4.79 2.10 -46.62
C GLN A 32 5.77 2.90 -45.75
N SER A 33 5.23 3.82 -45.02
CA SER A 33 5.88 4.29 -43.81
C SER A 33 6.09 3.04 -42.95
N ALA A 34 7.35 2.71 -42.66
CA ALA A 34 7.66 1.85 -41.53
C ALA A 34 7.14 2.61 -40.30
N VAL A 35 5.96 2.25 -39.88
CA VAL A 35 5.51 2.50 -38.51
C VAL A 35 6.49 1.67 -37.69
N ALA A 36 7.40 2.34 -36.97
CA ALA A 36 7.99 1.75 -35.82
C ALA A 36 6.81 1.27 -34.99
N ALA A 37 6.72 -0.02 -34.76
CA ALA A 37 5.83 -0.57 -33.78
C ALA A 37 6.28 0.07 -32.45
N SER A 38 5.54 1.10 -32.01
CA SER A 38 5.52 1.43 -30.61
C SER A 38 5.00 0.15 -29.96
N THR A 39 5.84 -0.50 -29.18
CA THR A 39 5.39 -1.49 -28.23
C THR A 39 4.51 -0.73 -27.23
N GLU A 40 3.23 -0.69 -27.52
CA GLU A 40 2.22 -0.32 -26.54
C GLU A 40 2.27 -1.43 -25.49
N LYS A 41 3.05 -1.19 -24.43
CA LYS A 41 2.93 -1.98 -23.21
C LYS A 41 1.55 -1.70 -22.66
N VAL A 42 0.70 -2.70 -22.69
CA VAL A 42 -0.57 -2.66 -21.98
C VAL A 42 -0.23 -2.46 -20.50
N PRO A 43 -0.79 -1.44 -19.84
CA PRO A 43 -0.65 -1.31 -18.39
C PRO A 43 -1.00 -2.64 -17.76
N SER A 44 -0.22 -3.09 -16.79
CA SER A 44 -0.53 -4.29 -16.01
C SER A 44 -1.99 -4.21 -15.60
N LYS A 45 -2.82 -5.06 -16.16
CA LYS A 45 -4.24 -5.08 -15.81
C LYS A 45 -4.32 -5.64 -14.40
N HIS A 46 -4.42 -4.74 -13.42
CA HIS A 46 -4.89 -5.12 -12.10
C HIS A 46 -6.27 -5.74 -12.27
N HIS A 47 -6.31 -7.06 -12.27
CA HIS A 47 -7.54 -7.78 -12.03
C HIS A 47 -7.73 -7.80 -10.52
N GLY A 48 -8.30 -6.72 -10.00
CA GLY A 48 -8.81 -6.72 -8.65
C GLY A 48 -9.70 -7.96 -8.46
N SER A 49 -9.62 -8.54 -7.28
CA SER A 49 -10.46 -9.64 -6.83
C SER A 49 -11.89 -9.47 -7.36
N GLY A 50 -12.46 -10.50 -7.93
CA GLY A 50 -13.70 -10.50 -8.71
C GLY A 50 -14.99 -9.95 -8.10
N LEU A 51 -14.90 -9.13 -7.08
CA LEU A 51 -15.98 -8.36 -6.47
C LEU A 51 -15.36 -7.04 -5.99
N GLY A 52 -15.52 -5.92 -6.73
CA GLY A 52 -14.97 -4.60 -6.49
C GLY A 52 -14.73 -4.26 -5.02
N GLU A 53 -13.48 -4.18 -4.62
CA GLU A 53 -13.14 -3.86 -3.23
C GLU A 53 -13.57 -2.44 -2.90
N LYS A 54 -14.37 -2.28 -1.85
CA LYS A 54 -14.61 -0.95 -1.30
C LYS A 54 -13.32 -0.48 -0.64
N GLN A 55 -12.73 0.59 -1.18
CA GLN A 55 -11.53 1.22 -0.67
C GLN A 55 -11.60 1.51 0.83
N ASP A 56 -10.45 1.53 1.47
CA ASP A 56 -10.29 1.96 2.85
C ASP A 56 -10.88 3.36 3.06
N TYR A 57 -11.54 3.56 4.19
CA TYR A 57 -12.25 4.79 4.48
C TYR A 57 -12.04 5.25 5.91
N ASP A 58 -11.77 6.55 6.08
CA ASP A 58 -11.67 7.18 7.40
C ASP A 58 -12.37 8.55 7.43
N ALA A 59 -13.52 8.62 8.11
CA ALA A 59 -14.29 9.86 8.27
C ALA A 59 -13.52 10.99 8.98
N ARG A 60 -12.35 10.74 9.55
CA ARG A 60 -11.46 11.76 10.11
C ARG A 60 -10.72 12.54 9.03
N GLN A 61 -10.48 11.90 7.88
CA GLN A 61 -9.77 12.46 6.73
C GLN A 61 -10.73 13.17 5.76
N GLY A 62 -12.01 12.80 5.77
CA GLY A 62 -13.01 13.33 4.86
C GLY A 62 -13.27 14.83 5.00
N SER A 63 -13.19 15.53 3.89
CA SER A 63 -13.34 16.98 3.75
C SER A 63 -14.77 17.46 3.59
N SER A 64 -15.76 16.98 4.34
CA SER A 64 -17.09 17.58 4.25
C SER A 64 -17.13 18.93 4.99
N ALA A 65 -16.96 20.00 4.25
CA ALA A 65 -17.08 21.37 4.72
C ALA A 65 -18.49 21.76 5.24
N THR A 66 -19.46 20.86 5.19
CA THR A 66 -20.83 21.06 5.68
C THR A 66 -21.02 20.72 7.14
N SER A 67 -20.09 20.07 7.82
CA SER A 67 -20.13 19.92 9.25
C SER A 67 -19.48 21.13 9.93
N LYS A 68 -20.27 22.02 10.49
CA LYS A 68 -19.87 23.01 11.51
C LYS A 68 -19.29 22.30 12.76
N GLY A 69 -18.33 21.45 12.58
CA GLY A 69 -17.77 20.54 13.58
C GLY A 69 -16.70 19.65 13.01
N ALA A 70 -16.02 20.04 11.90
CA ALA A 70 -14.71 19.49 11.66
C ALA A 70 -14.01 19.44 13.00
N ILE A 71 -13.26 18.37 13.33
CA ILE A 71 -12.15 18.53 14.28
C ILE A 71 -11.48 19.75 13.69
N SER A 72 -11.81 20.93 14.23
CA SER A 72 -11.30 22.15 13.65
C SER A 72 -9.83 21.86 13.63
N ARG A 73 -9.23 21.83 12.43
CA ARG A 73 -7.77 21.79 12.35
C ARG A 73 -7.38 22.79 13.39
N ARG A 74 -7.07 22.30 14.60
CA ARG A 74 -6.80 23.18 15.70
C ARG A 74 -5.50 23.80 15.29
N ALA A 75 -5.63 24.90 14.54
CA ALA A 75 -4.50 25.65 14.05
C ALA A 75 -3.61 25.77 15.26
N ALA A 76 -2.47 25.10 15.24
CA ALA A 76 -1.60 25.01 16.38
C ALA A 76 -1.47 26.43 16.92
N THR A 77 -1.86 26.65 18.15
CA THR A 77 -1.83 27.99 18.71
C THR A 77 -0.46 28.59 18.50
N ALA A 78 -0.33 29.91 18.39
CA ALA A 78 0.99 30.56 18.25
C ALA A 78 1.96 30.06 19.33
N SER A 79 1.48 29.85 20.54
CA SER A 79 2.24 29.28 21.67
C SER A 79 2.72 27.84 21.38
N SER A 80 1.86 26.97 20.82
CA SER A 80 2.23 25.59 20.48
C SER A 80 3.26 25.58 19.35
N ARG A 81 3.10 26.39 18.30
CA ARG A 81 4.08 26.52 17.20
C ARG A 81 5.45 26.93 17.72
N THR A 82 5.51 27.96 18.58
CA THR A 82 6.75 28.43 19.20
C THR A 82 7.40 27.31 20.04
N ALA A 83 6.61 26.59 20.84
CA ALA A 83 7.13 25.49 21.66
C ALA A 83 7.67 24.33 20.82
N THR A 84 7.00 23.98 19.71
CA THR A 84 7.46 22.96 18.75
C THR A 84 8.77 23.38 18.07
N GLN A 85 8.90 24.63 17.68
CA GLN A 85 10.16 25.17 17.13
C GLN A 85 11.30 25.14 18.16
N GLN A 86 11.02 25.52 19.42
CA GLN A 86 12.00 25.43 20.51
C GLN A 86 12.44 23.99 20.75
N LEU A 87 11.52 23.04 20.78
CA LEU A 87 11.83 21.63 20.92
C LEU A 87 12.74 21.17 19.77
N ARG A 88 12.36 21.45 18.51
CA ARG A 88 13.16 21.10 17.33
C ARG A 88 14.57 21.70 17.40
N SER A 89 14.69 22.96 17.77
CA SER A 89 15.99 23.63 17.93
C SER A 89 16.84 23.00 19.04
N SER A 90 16.23 22.61 20.16
CA SER A 90 16.94 21.97 21.28
C SER A 90 17.47 20.57 20.96
N LEU A 91 16.78 19.85 20.05
CA LEU A 91 17.18 18.52 19.61
C LEU A 91 18.26 18.57 18.53
N GLY A 92 18.49 19.72 17.89
CA GLY A 92 19.57 19.95 16.92
C GLY A 92 19.25 19.55 15.49
N ASP A 93 20.25 19.60 14.61
CA ASP A 93 20.10 19.50 13.14
C ASP A 93 19.66 18.11 12.61
N GLN A 94 19.69 17.08 13.43
CA GLN A 94 19.20 15.75 13.09
C GLN A 94 17.86 15.44 13.79
N ALA A 95 17.19 16.48 14.30
CA ALA A 95 15.88 16.36 14.91
C ALA A 95 14.77 16.15 13.88
N ILE A 96 13.86 15.28 14.22
CA ILE A 96 12.55 15.15 13.60
C ILE A 96 11.52 15.58 14.64
N VAL A 97 10.69 16.54 14.32
CA VAL A 97 9.54 16.96 15.13
C VAL A 97 8.40 17.25 14.18
N GLU A 98 7.46 16.38 14.14
CA GLU A 98 6.33 16.42 13.20
C GLU A 98 5.01 16.33 13.95
N MET A 99 4.03 17.08 13.47
CA MET A 99 2.69 17.12 14.02
C MET A 99 1.72 16.49 13.03
N ASP A 100 0.77 15.73 13.52
CA ASP A 100 -0.34 15.22 12.74
C ASP A 100 -1.27 16.38 12.32
N GLY A 101 -1.51 16.51 11.03
CA GLY A 101 -2.36 17.56 10.47
C GLY A 101 -3.84 17.43 10.86
N THR A 102 -4.31 16.24 11.22
CA THR A 102 -5.70 15.96 11.61
C THR A 102 -5.96 16.31 13.07
N THR A 103 -5.08 15.91 13.98
CA THR A 103 -5.26 16.10 15.43
C THR A 103 -4.57 17.37 15.95
N GLY A 104 -3.56 17.88 15.22
CA GLY A 104 -2.72 18.98 15.67
C GLY A 104 -1.79 18.60 16.82
N THR A 105 -1.57 17.30 17.06
CA THR A 105 -0.68 16.76 18.09
C THR A 105 0.50 16.05 17.47
N VAL A 106 1.40 15.55 18.28
CA VAL A 106 2.62 14.89 17.82
C VAL A 106 2.32 13.67 16.93
N ARG A 107 2.94 13.65 15.73
CA ARG A 107 3.06 12.44 14.89
C ARG A 107 4.36 11.70 15.18
N VAL A 108 5.49 12.41 15.18
CA VAL A 108 6.79 11.85 15.54
C VAL A 108 7.74 12.89 16.12
N VAL A 109 8.48 12.50 17.15
CA VAL A 109 9.66 13.20 17.67
C VAL A 109 10.80 12.22 17.81
N ALA A 110 11.92 12.48 17.15
CA ALA A 110 13.10 11.63 17.18
C ALA A 110 14.39 12.43 16.90
N ARG A 111 15.51 11.76 17.06
CA ARG A 111 16.83 12.24 16.56
C ARG A 111 17.50 11.13 15.76
N LEU A 112 17.87 11.42 14.52
CA LEU A 112 18.55 10.45 13.64
C LEU A 112 19.98 10.10 14.11
N ASN A 113 20.54 10.89 15.01
CA ASN A 113 21.92 10.73 15.51
C ASN A 113 22.02 10.57 17.02
N GLY A 114 20.94 10.19 17.71
CA GLY A 114 21.00 10.05 19.17
C GLY A 114 19.63 9.78 19.81
N PHE A 115 19.49 10.24 21.04
CA PHE A 115 18.33 9.99 21.90
C PHE A 115 17.68 11.31 22.30
N LEU A 116 16.40 11.26 22.63
CA LEU A 116 15.67 12.42 23.15
C LEU A 116 16.01 12.75 24.61
N THR A 117 16.47 11.75 25.37
CA THR A 117 16.78 11.87 26.79
C THR A 117 18.14 11.25 27.16
N ALA A 118 18.67 11.64 28.29
CA ALA A 118 19.74 10.91 28.96
C ALA A 118 19.23 9.55 29.49
N GLY A 119 20.14 8.65 29.85
CA GLY A 119 19.80 7.37 30.45
C GLY A 119 19.11 7.51 31.82
N SER A 120 18.18 6.57 32.08
CA SER A 120 17.41 6.57 33.33
C SER A 120 17.20 5.15 33.85
N ARG A 121 17.18 5.00 35.20
CA ARG A 121 16.84 3.75 35.89
C ARG A 121 15.34 3.66 36.24
N LYS A 122 14.56 4.72 36.00
CA LYS A 122 13.10 4.72 36.22
C LYS A 122 12.42 3.68 35.31
N PRO A 123 11.23 3.19 35.66
CA PRO A 123 10.40 2.41 34.72
C PRO A 123 10.24 3.15 33.40
N LYS A 124 10.33 2.43 32.27
CA LYS A 124 10.38 3.04 30.92
C LYS A 124 9.13 3.90 30.62
N ALA A 125 7.95 3.43 30.97
CA ALA A 125 6.71 4.19 30.86
C ALA A 125 6.77 5.52 31.64
N ARG A 126 7.37 5.54 32.82
CA ARG A 126 7.56 6.75 33.61
C ARG A 126 8.52 7.74 32.96
N VAL A 127 9.61 7.25 32.33
CA VAL A 127 10.56 8.10 31.60
C VAL A 127 9.84 8.82 30.46
N VAL A 128 8.99 8.10 29.72
CA VAL A 128 8.20 8.69 28.64
C VAL A 128 7.21 9.72 29.15
N MET A 129 6.42 9.40 30.19
CA MET A 129 5.40 10.34 30.71
C MET A 129 6.02 11.59 31.38
N ASP A 130 7.21 11.46 31.97
CA ASP A 130 7.99 12.61 32.45
C ASP A 130 8.41 13.53 31.29
N TYR A 131 8.84 12.94 30.16
CA TYR A 131 9.19 13.68 28.94
C TYR A 131 7.97 14.38 28.34
N VAL A 132 6.85 13.67 28.16
CA VAL A 132 5.58 14.21 27.66
C VAL A 132 5.12 15.38 28.53
N SER A 133 5.13 15.21 29.86
CA SER A 133 4.71 16.24 30.82
C SER A 133 5.54 17.52 30.75
N SER A 134 6.83 17.40 30.40
CA SER A 134 7.73 18.55 30.25
C SER A 134 7.63 19.25 28.89
N HIS A 135 6.98 18.63 27.88
CA HIS A 135 6.88 19.14 26.51
C HIS A 135 5.45 19.29 25.99
N LEU A 136 4.44 19.36 26.88
CA LEU A 136 3.02 19.34 26.51
C LEU A 136 2.67 20.27 25.35
N ALA A 137 3.04 21.56 25.47
CA ALA A 137 2.72 22.55 24.44
C ALA A 137 3.39 22.22 23.08
N ALA A 138 4.62 21.71 23.11
CA ALA A 138 5.34 21.32 21.90
C ALA A 138 4.74 20.06 21.23
N LEU A 139 4.08 19.22 22.00
CA LEU A 139 3.41 18.00 21.55
C LEU A 139 1.93 18.22 21.21
N GLY A 140 1.43 19.46 21.32
CA GLY A 140 0.02 19.79 21.07
C GLY A 140 -0.93 19.32 22.18
N LEU A 141 -0.42 19.03 23.38
CA LEU A 141 -1.17 18.46 24.50
C LEU A 141 -1.35 19.46 25.63
N THR A 142 -2.30 19.15 26.51
CA THR A 142 -2.57 19.86 27.76
C THR A 142 -2.30 18.93 28.96
N ARG A 143 -2.25 19.50 30.16
CA ARG A 143 -2.07 18.72 31.40
C ARG A 143 -3.26 17.77 31.64
N ASN A 144 -4.46 18.15 31.24
CA ASN A 144 -5.65 17.31 31.43
C ASN A 144 -5.61 16.08 30.55
N ASP A 145 -4.97 16.12 29.37
CA ASP A 145 -4.87 14.99 28.47
C ASP A 145 -4.06 13.83 29.06
N LEU A 146 -3.13 14.11 30.01
CA LEU A 146 -2.34 13.09 30.68
C LEU A 146 -3.20 12.05 31.43
N ALA A 147 -4.37 12.45 31.91
CA ALA A 147 -5.28 11.56 32.64
C ALA A 147 -6.05 10.60 31.71
N THR A 148 -6.04 10.84 30.40
CA THR A 148 -6.73 9.98 29.41
C THR A 148 -5.87 8.81 28.96
N PHE A 149 -4.55 8.82 29.18
CA PHE A 149 -3.63 7.82 28.70
C PHE A 149 -3.59 6.58 29.59
N ASN A 150 -3.83 5.41 29.01
CA ASN A 150 -3.72 4.10 29.63
C ASN A 150 -2.65 3.28 28.89
N LEU A 151 -1.65 2.80 29.62
CA LEU A 151 -0.61 1.93 29.03
C LEU A 151 -1.27 0.64 28.54
N ARG A 152 -1.27 0.43 27.24
CA ARG A 152 -1.83 -0.77 26.61
C ARG A 152 -0.78 -1.89 26.51
N ARG A 153 0.44 -1.55 26.12
CA ARG A 153 1.51 -2.53 25.86
C ARG A 153 2.88 -1.96 26.25
N ASP A 154 3.72 -2.82 26.78
CA ASP A 154 5.17 -2.64 26.93
C ASP A 154 5.83 -3.92 26.41
N TYR A 155 6.09 -3.96 25.11
CA TYR A 155 6.74 -5.04 24.41
C TYR A 155 8.25 -4.80 24.40
N VAL A 156 9.05 -5.83 24.63
CA VAL A 156 10.52 -5.74 24.64
C VAL A 156 11.11 -6.57 23.53
N ASP A 157 11.77 -5.93 22.57
CA ASP A 157 12.43 -6.57 21.45
C ASP A 157 13.71 -7.34 21.85
N ILE A 158 14.30 -8.06 20.90
CA ILE A 158 15.48 -8.91 21.11
C ILE A 158 16.76 -8.12 21.45
N ILE A 159 16.82 -6.81 21.22
CA ILE A 159 17.95 -5.94 21.62
C ILE A 159 17.69 -5.23 22.95
N GLY A 160 16.51 -5.40 23.52
CA GLY A 160 16.08 -4.83 24.79
C GLY A 160 15.51 -3.43 24.68
N THR A 161 14.98 -3.04 23.51
CA THR A 161 14.16 -1.83 23.34
C THR A 161 12.75 -2.12 23.81
N HIS A 162 12.20 -1.21 24.62
CA HIS A 162 10.80 -1.21 25.03
C HIS A 162 9.98 -0.41 24.03
N HIS A 163 9.02 -1.04 23.40
CA HIS A 163 8.00 -0.44 22.53
C HIS A 163 6.73 -0.27 23.34
N LEU A 164 6.47 0.96 23.74
CA LEU A 164 5.35 1.30 24.63
C LEU A 164 4.24 1.97 23.83
N SER A 165 3.00 1.57 24.09
CA SER A 165 1.82 2.22 23.51
C SER A 165 0.78 2.52 24.59
N TRP A 166 0.20 3.72 24.50
CA TRP A 166 -0.90 4.17 25.36
C TRP A 166 -2.11 4.46 24.48
N THR A 167 -3.22 3.84 24.80
CA THR A 167 -4.51 4.28 24.30
C THR A 167 -5.07 5.38 25.16
N GLN A 168 -5.88 6.26 24.57
CA GLN A 168 -6.69 7.20 25.34
C GLN A 168 -8.05 6.57 25.66
N SER A 169 -8.69 6.97 26.74
CA SER A 169 -10.05 6.56 27.06
C SER A 169 -10.89 7.72 27.56
N VAL A 170 -12.21 7.56 27.36
CA VAL A 170 -13.24 8.47 27.85
C VAL A 170 -14.33 7.61 28.49
N ASP A 171 -14.65 7.86 29.77
CA ASP A 171 -15.60 7.05 30.55
C ASP A 171 -15.29 5.53 30.47
N ASP A 172 -14.02 5.16 30.58
CA ASP A 172 -13.46 3.81 30.48
C ASP A 172 -13.60 3.14 29.09
N GLU A 173 -14.21 3.78 28.09
CA GLU A 173 -14.23 3.30 26.70
C GLU A 173 -12.97 3.79 25.95
N PRO A 174 -12.21 2.88 25.26
CA PRO A 174 -11.00 3.26 24.55
C PRO A 174 -11.33 4.09 23.31
N VAL A 175 -10.48 5.08 23.00
CA VAL A 175 -10.55 5.84 21.77
C VAL A 175 -9.94 5.03 20.64
N PHE A 176 -10.62 4.97 19.51
CA PHE A 176 -10.19 4.22 18.34
C PHE A 176 -9.07 4.93 17.58
N GLY A 177 -8.01 4.22 17.24
CA GLY A 177 -6.96 4.65 16.30
C GLY A 177 -6.04 5.76 16.77
N ASN A 178 -6.26 6.31 17.96
CA ASN A 178 -5.50 7.42 18.49
C ASN A 178 -4.81 7.05 19.80
N GLY A 179 -3.65 7.65 20.05
CA GLY A 179 -2.91 7.43 21.27
C GLY A 179 -1.46 7.86 21.18
N LEU A 180 -0.65 7.37 22.08
CA LEU A 180 0.77 7.70 22.17
C LEU A 180 1.62 6.44 22.04
N GLN A 181 2.71 6.53 21.34
CA GLN A 181 3.72 5.48 21.22
C GLN A 181 5.09 6.04 21.58
N ALA A 182 5.95 5.21 22.15
CA ALA A 182 7.32 5.59 22.45
C ALA A 182 8.25 4.39 22.49
N ASN A 183 9.47 4.61 22.03
CA ASN A 183 10.51 3.60 21.99
C ASN A 183 11.65 3.99 22.93
N VAL A 184 11.96 3.11 23.88
CA VAL A 184 12.94 3.38 24.94
C VAL A 184 13.94 2.23 25.01
N ASN A 185 15.22 2.53 24.82
CA ASN A 185 16.24 1.50 24.88
C ASN A 185 16.42 0.92 26.29
N LYS A 186 17.12 -0.22 26.39
CA LYS A 186 17.44 -0.89 27.68
C LYS A 186 18.06 0.02 28.74
N HIS A 187 18.75 1.08 28.34
CA HIS A 187 19.36 2.06 29.25
C HIS A 187 18.43 3.21 29.68
N GLY A 188 17.14 3.17 29.28
CA GLY A 188 16.16 4.20 29.62
C GLY A 188 16.30 5.51 28.86
N ARG A 189 16.88 5.47 27.66
CA ARG A 189 16.94 6.60 26.74
C ARG A 189 15.81 6.50 25.73
N ILE A 190 15.04 7.56 25.55
CA ILE A 190 13.97 7.60 24.53
C ILE A 190 14.61 7.74 23.15
N LEU A 191 14.31 6.82 22.25
CA LEU A 191 14.69 6.82 20.83
C LEU A 191 13.75 7.69 20.01
N SER A 192 12.46 7.43 20.15
CA SER A 192 11.38 8.14 19.48
C SER A 192 10.14 8.22 20.34
N LEU A 193 9.31 9.20 20.04
CA LEU A 193 7.97 9.40 20.60
C LEU A 193 7.05 9.75 19.44
N GLY A 194 5.86 9.17 19.39
CA GLY A 194 4.92 9.40 18.29
C GLY A 194 3.50 9.01 18.63
N GLY A 195 2.70 8.86 17.62
CA GLY A 195 1.27 8.59 17.68
C GLY A 195 0.48 9.79 17.20
N SER A 196 -0.82 9.79 17.47
CA SER A 196 -1.72 10.88 17.10
C SER A 196 -2.74 11.08 18.22
N PRO A 197 -2.28 11.43 19.44
CA PRO A 197 -3.20 11.60 20.57
C PRO A 197 -4.16 12.76 20.30
N ILE A 198 -5.34 12.68 20.89
CA ILE A 198 -6.35 13.73 20.78
C ILE A 198 -6.28 14.59 22.04
N SER A 199 -6.11 15.90 21.85
CA SER A 199 -6.13 16.87 22.94
C SER A 199 -7.55 17.38 23.21
N GLY A 200 -7.87 17.54 24.51
CA GLY A 200 -9.15 18.10 24.96
C GLY A 200 -10.32 17.13 24.76
N LEU A 201 -10.10 15.83 24.94
CA LEU A 201 -11.16 14.83 24.96
C LEU A 201 -12.19 15.15 26.05
N PHE A 202 -13.45 15.00 25.70
CA PHE A 202 -14.59 15.17 26.62
C PHE A 202 -15.59 14.03 26.41
N THR A 203 -16.41 13.78 27.44
CA THR A 203 -17.44 12.75 27.39
C THR A 203 -18.42 13.00 26.24
N PRO A 204 -18.68 12.00 25.38
CA PRO A 204 -19.67 12.10 24.32
C PRO A 204 -21.04 12.45 24.91
N LYS A 205 -21.77 13.37 24.29
CA LYS A 205 -23.14 13.66 24.71
C LYS A 205 -24.00 12.40 24.62
N ARG A 206 -24.49 11.91 25.75
CA ARG A 206 -25.43 10.79 25.79
C ARG A 206 -26.75 11.26 25.20
N GLY A 207 -27.07 10.81 23.99
CA GLY A 207 -28.37 11.06 23.35
C GLY A 207 -29.40 10.01 23.79
N THR A 208 -30.69 10.38 23.72
CA THR A 208 -31.80 9.49 24.04
C THR A 208 -32.10 8.42 22.99
N GLN A 209 -31.36 8.38 21.87
CA GLN A 209 -31.58 7.38 20.82
C GLN A 209 -30.95 6.03 21.18
N ARG A 210 -31.62 4.98 20.67
CA ARG A 210 -31.27 3.59 20.92
C ARG A 210 -29.86 3.29 20.36
N VAL A 211 -28.97 2.85 21.22
CA VAL A 211 -27.61 2.45 20.83
C VAL A 211 -27.68 1.11 20.10
N ALA A 212 -27.00 0.98 18.96
CA ALA A 212 -26.88 -0.27 18.21
C ALA A 212 -26.29 -1.38 19.10
N THR A 213 -26.82 -2.59 18.96
CA THR A 213 -26.27 -3.77 19.64
C THR A 213 -25.00 -4.25 18.94
N ARG A 214 -24.20 -5.09 19.60
CA ARG A 214 -23.03 -5.77 19.00
C ARG A 214 -23.37 -6.42 17.65
N ASN A 215 -24.44 -7.22 17.61
CA ASN A 215 -24.83 -7.93 16.40
C ASN A 215 -25.34 -6.97 15.29
N ALA A 216 -26.02 -5.90 15.66
CA ALA A 216 -26.42 -4.88 14.69
C ALA A 216 -25.22 -4.14 14.10
N ALA A 217 -24.17 -3.91 14.88
CA ALA A 217 -22.93 -3.31 14.36
C ALA A 217 -22.19 -4.25 13.39
N ILE A 218 -22.09 -5.55 13.73
CA ILE A 218 -21.52 -6.54 12.82
C ILE A 218 -22.32 -6.60 11.51
N ALA A 219 -23.66 -6.67 11.60
CA ALA A 219 -24.52 -6.70 10.43
C ALA A 219 -24.35 -5.47 9.52
N LYS A 220 -24.10 -4.29 10.13
CA LYS A 220 -23.82 -3.05 9.36
C LYS A 220 -22.45 -3.07 8.71
N ALA A 221 -21.41 -3.55 9.41
CA ALA A 221 -20.07 -3.68 8.84
C ALA A 221 -20.06 -4.66 7.65
N ARG A 222 -20.70 -5.82 7.78
CA ARG A 222 -20.81 -6.80 6.68
C ARG A 222 -21.61 -6.25 5.51
N ALA A 223 -22.76 -5.64 5.77
CA ALA A 223 -23.59 -5.01 4.70
C ALA A 223 -22.84 -3.89 3.97
N ASP A 224 -21.93 -3.21 4.63
CA ASP A 224 -21.11 -2.16 4.02
C ASP A 224 -20.17 -2.70 2.94
N VAL A 225 -19.71 -3.93 3.06
CA VAL A 225 -18.89 -4.63 2.04
C VAL A 225 -19.70 -5.66 1.24
N SER A 226 -21.01 -5.49 1.16
CA SER A 226 -21.94 -6.34 0.39
C SER A 226 -22.01 -7.80 0.84
N GLU A 227 -21.64 -8.09 2.06
CA GLU A 227 -21.64 -9.42 2.67
C GLU A 227 -22.98 -9.77 3.33
N PRO A 228 -23.31 -11.06 3.50
CA PRO A 228 -24.46 -11.47 4.28
C PRO A 228 -24.41 -10.91 5.70
N THR A 229 -25.48 -10.28 6.16
CA THR A 229 -25.54 -9.55 7.44
C THR A 229 -25.46 -10.42 8.70
N ARG A 230 -25.53 -11.74 8.55
CA ARG A 230 -25.38 -12.68 9.68
C ARG A 230 -23.92 -12.74 10.11
N ALA A 231 -23.66 -12.52 11.40
CA ALA A 231 -22.33 -12.65 11.97
C ALA A 231 -21.79 -14.08 11.81
N GLY A 232 -20.57 -14.19 11.32
CA GLY A 232 -19.82 -15.44 11.28
C GLY A 232 -19.12 -15.75 12.60
N PRO A 233 -18.58 -16.95 12.78
CA PRO A 233 -18.01 -17.41 14.07
C PRO A 233 -16.73 -16.64 14.46
N ARG A 234 -15.98 -16.10 13.49
CA ARG A 234 -14.74 -15.33 13.71
C ARG A 234 -14.98 -13.82 13.80
N ASP A 235 -16.22 -13.34 13.60
CA ASP A 235 -16.51 -11.90 13.65
C ASP A 235 -16.54 -11.40 15.10
N THR A 236 -15.86 -10.28 15.33
CA THR A 236 -15.78 -9.68 16.66
C THR A 236 -16.26 -8.23 16.65
N ALA A 237 -16.74 -7.73 17.80
CA ALA A 237 -17.01 -6.31 17.98
C ALA A 237 -16.80 -5.90 19.43
N LYS A 238 -16.14 -4.74 19.61
CA LYS A 238 -15.91 -4.11 20.93
C LYS A 238 -16.32 -2.64 20.90
N ARG A 239 -16.68 -2.13 22.08
CA ARG A 239 -17.04 -0.72 22.26
C ARG A 239 -15.80 0.16 22.13
N VAL A 240 -15.94 1.30 21.46
CA VAL A 240 -14.90 2.31 21.30
C VAL A 240 -15.54 3.71 21.26
N VAL A 241 -14.73 4.73 21.47
CA VAL A 241 -15.06 6.12 21.15
C VAL A 241 -14.38 6.48 19.82
N PHE A 242 -15.16 6.83 18.82
CA PHE A 242 -14.64 7.38 17.57
C PHE A 242 -14.66 8.90 17.64
N VAL A 243 -13.53 9.54 17.35
CA VAL A 243 -13.42 11.01 17.37
C VAL A 243 -13.27 11.50 15.93
N GLY A 244 -14.39 11.85 15.33
CA GLY A 244 -14.47 12.43 13.99
C GLY A 244 -14.76 13.92 13.98
N PRO A 245 -15.05 14.52 12.81
CA PRO A 245 -15.32 15.94 12.65
C PRO A 245 -16.41 16.50 13.58
N GLY A 246 -17.39 15.68 13.98
CA GLY A 246 -18.44 16.05 14.94
C GLY A 246 -18.07 15.89 16.42
N GLY A 247 -16.80 15.59 16.73
CA GLY A 247 -16.31 15.30 18.08
C GLY A 247 -16.50 13.83 18.49
N PRO A 248 -16.26 13.49 19.78
CA PRO A 248 -16.33 12.13 20.27
C PRO A 248 -17.73 11.54 20.16
N ARG A 249 -17.86 10.31 19.67
CA ARG A 249 -19.12 9.56 19.59
C ARG A 249 -18.88 8.10 19.96
N ALA A 250 -19.87 7.49 20.61
CA ALA A 250 -19.84 6.08 20.94
C ALA A 250 -19.95 5.25 19.65
N ALA A 251 -19.13 4.23 19.50
CA ALA A 251 -19.06 3.40 18.31
C ALA A 251 -18.72 1.94 18.65
N TRP A 252 -18.77 1.09 17.65
CA TRP A 252 -18.30 -0.29 17.69
C TRP A 252 -17.14 -0.46 16.71
N GLN A 253 -16.00 -0.92 17.20
CA GLN A 253 -14.98 -1.47 16.33
C GLN A 253 -15.37 -2.91 16.03
N VAL A 254 -15.55 -3.25 14.77
CA VAL A 254 -15.96 -4.56 14.26
C VAL A 254 -14.81 -5.13 13.44
N VAL A 255 -14.51 -6.41 13.63
CA VAL A 255 -13.58 -7.18 12.77
C VAL A 255 -14.39 -8.32 12.14
N THR A 256 -14.39 -8.44 10.82
CA THR A 256 -15.23 -9.40 10.06
C THR A 256 -14.39 -10.50 9.40
N MET A 257 -13.68 -11.29 10.21
CA MET A 257 -12.81 -12.39 9.73
C MET A 257 -13.55 -13.60 9.12
N SER A 258 -14.88 -13.67 9.25
CA SER A 258 -15.72 -14.65 8.56
C SER A 258 -16.36 -14.08 7.30
N SER A 259 -15.78 -13.04 6.73
CA SER A 259 -16.18 -12.39 5.49
C SER A 259 -15.21 -12.82 4.40
N GLN A 260 -15.66 -12.91 3.17
CA GLN A 260 -14.77 -13.01 2.00
C GLN A 260 -13.95 -11.74 1.80
N ARG A 261 -14.36 -10.65 2.50
CA ARG A 261 -13.63 -9.39 2.58
C ARG A 261 -13.39 -9.02 4.04
N PRO A 262 -12.40 -9.59 4.68
CA PRO A 262 -12.09 -9.29 6.07
C PRO A 262 -11.75 -7.82 6.26
N THR A 263 -12.46 -7.15 7.18
CA THR A 263 -12.26 -5.73 7.46
C THR A 263 -12.21 -5.42 8.94
N VAL A 264 -11.52 -4.35 9.30
CA VAL A 264 -11.78 -3.60 10.51
C VAL A 264 -12.67 -2.42 10.16
N SER A 265 -13.86 -2.38 10.74
CA SER A 265 -14.81 -1.28 10.55
C SER A 265 -15.15 -0.61 11.87
N VAL A 266 -15.43 0.69 11.86
CA VAL A 266 -16.02 1.38 13.03
C VAL A 266 -17.43 1.84 12.67
N VAL A 267 -18.39 1.33 13.41
CA VAL A 267 -19.81 1.62 13.22
C VAL A 267 -20.27 2.59 14.31
N ASP A 268 -20.72 3.76 13.93
CA ASP A 268 -21.32 4.73 14.86
C ASP A 268 -22.52 4.09 15.58
N ALA A 269 -22.46 4.03 16.89
CA ALA A 269 -23.46 3.31 17.70
C ALA A 269 -24.86 3.95 17.67
N ARG A 270 -24.99 5.17 17.21
CA ARG A 270 -26.24 5.92 17.14
C ARG A 270 -26.87 5.91 15.74
N SER A 271 -26.11 6.25 14.71
CA SER A 271 -26.61 6.29 13.32
C SER A 271 -26.57 4.93 12.63
N GLY A 272 -25.66 4.04 13.06
CA GLY A 272 -25.37 2.78 12.37
C GLY A 272 -24.55 2.95 11.10
N LEU A 273 -24.00 4.15 10.85
CA LEU A 273 -23.12 4.40 9.72
C LEU A 273 -21.72 3.85 10.01
N VAL A 274 -21.09 3.29 8.99
CA VAL A 274 -19.66 2.97 9.01
C VAL A 274 -18.88 4.28 8.88
N VAL A 275 -18.04 4.58 9.84
CA VAL A 275 -17.24 5.83 9.90
C VAL A 275 -15.74 5.58 9.74
N PHE A 276 -15.35 4.34 9.67
CA PHE A 276 -14.01 3.87 9.34
C PHE A 276 -14.12 2.45 8.78
N ARG A 277 -13.38 2.14 7.74
CA ARG A 277 -13.16 0.80 7.21
C ARG A 277 -11.73 0.68 6.74
N LYS A 278 -11.11 -0.46 7.02
CA LYS A 278 -9.81 -0.86 6.49
C LYS A 278 -9.88 -2.33 6.10
N SER A 279 -9.42 -2.68 4.89
CA SER A 279 -9.15 -4.05 4.49
C SER A 279 -8.10 -4.67 5.40
N LEU A 280 -8.23 -5.95 5.69
CA LEU A 280 -7.21 -6.73 6.40
C LEU A 280 -6.42 -7.60 5.42
N ARG A 281 -6.81 -7.59 4.15
CA ARG A 281 -6.23 -8.38 3.06
C ARG A 281 -5.08 -7.64 2.41
N ASP A 282 -3.98 -8.35 2.26
CA ASP A 282 -2.89 -8.04 1.35
C ASP A 282 -2.86 -9.16 0.31
N ASP A 283 -2.88 -8.83 -0.98
CA ASP A 283 -3.08 -9.76 -2.12
C ASP A 283 -1.82 -9.88 -2.96
N ALA A 284 -1.52 -11.07 -3.47
CA ALA A 284 -0.52 -11.28 -4.50
C ALA A 284 -1.09 -11.47 -5.93
N ARG A 285 -2.32 -11.93 -6.13
CA ARG A 285 -3.24 -11.92 -7.32
C ARG A 285 -4.23 -13.09 -7.44
N ALA A 286 -5.25 -13.02 -8.29
CA ALA A 286 -6.47 -13.88 -8.32
C ALA A 286 -6.64 -14.73 -9.62
N SER A 287 -7.29 -15.80 -9.70
CA SER A 287 -8.46 -16.61 -9.45
C SER A 287 -8.59 -17.90 -10.32
N SER A 288 -9.18 -18.93 -10.11
CA SER A 288 -10.29 -19.87 -9.91
C SER A 288 -10.20 -21.33 -10.44
N GLY A 289 -10.62 -22.37 -9.90
CA GLY A 289 -11.38 -23.53 -9.93
C GLY A 289 -11.14 -25.02 -9.91
N THR A 290 -11.56 -25.81 -9.21
CA THR A 290 -12.35 -27.00 -8.76
C THR A 290 -11.76 -28.43 -8.77
N GLU A 291 -12.34 -29.26 -7.94
CA GLU A 291 -12.11 -30.58 -7.33
C GLU A 291 -12.12 -31.87 -8.19
N PRO A 292 -11.91 -33.12 -7.77
CA PRO A 292 -11.57 -33.96 -6.61
C PRO A 292 -10.72 -35.26 -6.84
N THR A 293 -10.44 -36.14 -6.00
CA THR A 293 -10.66 -37.18 -4.99
C THR A 293 -9.63 -38.34 -4.90
N ARG A 294 -9.34 -38.75 -3.67
CA ARG A 294 -9.06 -40.06 -2.96
C ARG A 294 -8.24 -41.20 -3.63
N ALA A 295 -7.49 -42.00 -2.96
CA ALA A 295 -7.05 -42.42 -1.64
C ALA A 295 -6.13 -43.69 -1.74
N GLY A 296 -5.40 -44.06 -0.68
CA GLY A 296 -4.72 -45.37 -0.53
C GLY A 296 -3.84 -45.49 0.72
N ALA A 297 -3.93 -46.55 1.47
CA ALA A 297 -3.40 -46.78 2.79
C ALA A 297 -2.00 -47.40 2.89
N ALA A 298 -1.25 -47.12 3.97
CA ALA A 298 0.02 -47.75 4.36
C ALA A 298 0.40 -47.58 5.85
N VAL A 299 1.49 -48.17 6.32
CA VAL A 299 1.87 -48.57 7.69
C VAL A 299 2.34 -47.43 8.63
N ALA A 300 2.09 -47.57 9.92
CA ALA A 300 2.29 -46.55 10.98
C ALA A 300 3.74 -46.18 11.31
N ALA A 301 3.97 -44.88 11.55
CA ALA A 301 5.19 -44.28 12.11
C ALA A 301 4.99 -43.87 13.58
N THR A 302 6.09 -43.63 14.30
CA THR A 302 6.05 -43.25 15.73
C THR A 302 6.02 -41.74 15.97
N THR A 303 6.24 -40.95 14.95
CA THR A 303 6.22 -39.47 14.96
C THR A 303 5.49 -38.91 13.72
N SER A 304 4.86 -37.76 13.87
CA SER A 304 4.25 -37.08 12.72
C SER A 304 5.31 -36.49 11.80
N SER A 305 5.30 -36.87 10.52
CA SER A 305 6.30 -36.45 9.51
C SER A 305 5.70 -36.35 8.12
N GLY A 306 6.28 -35.51 7.25
CA GLY A 306 5.85 -35.34 5.87
C GLY A 306 7.00 -35.27 4.86
N LEU A 307 6.65 -35.31 3.58
CA LEU A 307 7.56 -35.00 2.47
C LEU A 307 7.33 -33.58 2.01
N ALA A 308 8.39 -32.80 1.84
CA ALA A 308 8.29 -31.42 1.36
C ALA A 308 9.52 -31.02 0.57
N PHE A 309 9.34 -30.11 -0.37
CA PHE A 309 10.43 -29.39 -1.05
C PHE A 309 10.96 -28.30 -0.12
N ARG A 310 12.16 -27.78 -0.41
CA ARG A 310 12.73 -26.63 0.33
C ARG A 310 12.63 -25.33 -0.43
N TYR A 311 12.30 -25.39 -1.73
CA TYR A 311 12.01 -24.27 -2.60
C TYR A 311 10.79 -24.61 -3.45
N PHE A 312 10.89 -24.89 -4.73
CA PHE A 312 9.81 -25.38 -5.58
C PHE A 312 10.16 -26.70 -6.27
N PRO A 313 9.19 -27.42 -6.86
CA PRO A 313 9.43 -28.74 -7.48
C PRO A 313 10.49 -28.68 -8.58
N LYS A 314 11.38 -29.68 -8.61
CA LYS A 314 12.49 -29.82 -9.54
C LYS A 314 13.61 -28.77 -9.46
N HIS A 315 13.46 -27.67 -8.75
CA HIS A 315 14.53 -26.67 -8.56
C HIS A 315 15.81 -27.31 -7.96
N VAL A 316 16.99 -26.85 -8.38
CA VAL A 316 18.29 -27.32 -7.88
C VAL A 316 19.12 -26.14 -7.38
N PRO A 317 19.36 -26.09 -6.06
CA PRO A 317 18.99 -27.04 -5.02
C PRO A 317 17.59 -26.76 -4.41
N GLY A 318 16.93 -27.78 -3.86
CA GLY A 318 15.76 -27.60 -3.01
C GLY A 318 14.50 -28.33 -3.48
N GLY A 319 14.35 -28.59 -4.78
CA GLY A 319 13.14 -29.16 -5.39
C GLY A 319 13.03 -30.68 -5.29
N THR A 320 13.97 -31.36 -4.62
CA THR A 320 13.81 -32.78 -4.28
C THR A 320 13.12 -32.90 -2.94
N PRO A 321 11.99 -33.63 -2.84
CA PRO A 321 11.29 -33.83 -1.59
C PRO A 321 12.17 -34.49 -0.52
N VAL A 322 12.20 -33.90 0.67
CA VAL A 322 12.88 -34.44 1.84
C VAL A 322 11.88 -34.79 2.93
N ARG A 323 12.19 -35.82 3.72
CA ARG A 323 11.37 -36.14 4.89
C ARG A 323 11.65 -35.14 6.01
N VAL A 324 10.62 -34.56 6.57
CA VAL A 324 10.67 -33.65 7.72
C VAL A 324 9.89 -34.29 8.86
N ASP A 325 10.50 -34.37 10.03
CA ASP A 325 9.81 -34.76 11.26
C ASP A 325 9.15 -33.54 11.89
N PHE A 326 7.84 -33.46 11.82
CA PHE A 326 7.05 -32.36 12.34
C PHE A 326 6.94 -32.40 13.87
N THR A 327 7.01 -33.59 14.48
CA THR A 327 6.96 -33.73 15.94
C THR A 327 8.26 -33.24 16.59
N ASP A 328 9.41 -33.60 16.06
CA ASP A 328 10.71 -33.19 16.61
C ASP A 328 10.94 -31.66 16.49
N ARG A 329 10.30 -31.04 15.52
CA ARG A 329 10.28 -29.55 15.38
C ARG A 329 9.25 -28.87 16.29
N GLY A 330 8.35 -29.64 16.91
CA GLY A 330 7.28 -29.13 17.76
C GLY A 330 6.10 -28.52 16.96
N TRP A 331 6.03 -28.80 15.66
CA TRP A 331 4.98 -28.29 14.79
C TRP A 331 3.68 -29.08 14.89
N LEU A 332 3.77 -30.41 15.00
CA LEU A 332 2.62 -31.28 15.21
C LEU A 332 2.78 -32.19 16.44
N SER A 333 1.66 -32.56 17.02
CA SER A 333 1.65 -33.61 18.04
C SER A 333 2.02 -34.97 17.43
N ARG A 334 2.52 -35.88 18.28
CA ARG A 334 2.92 -37.21 17.85
C ARG A 334 1.77 -38.02 17.22
N ASN A 335 0.55 -37.76 17.64
CA ASN A 335 -0.66 -38.45 17.22
C ASN A 335 -1.58 -37.59 16.35
N ALA A 336 -1.02 -36.61 15.63
CA ALA A 336 -1.82 -35.76 14.77
C ALA A 336 -2.54 -36.55 13.67
N THR A 337 -3.78 -36.18 13.42
CA THR A 337 -4.63 -36.76 12.36
C THR A 337 -4.98 -35.75 11.26
N ARG A 338 -4.49 -34.51 11.41
CA ARG A 338 -4.63 -33.40 10.49
C ARG A 338 -3.48 -32.41 10.71
N LEU A 339 -3.30 -31.44 9.82
CA LEU A 339 -2.23 -30.47 9.87
C LEU A 339 -2.60 -29.27 10.78
N LEU A 340 -2.97 -29.56 12.00
CA LEU A 340 -3.23 -28.57 13.06
C LEU A 340 -2.15 -28.64 14.14
N GLY A 341 -1.31 -27.61 14.15
CA GLY A 341 -0.22 -27.41 15.11
C GLY A 341 -0.42 -26.19 16.00
N ASN A 342 0.67 -25.75 16.67
CA ASN A 342 0.62 -24.53 17.48
C ASN A 342 0.66 -23.26 16.62
N ASN A 343 1.34 -23.30 15.47
CA ASN A 343 1.64 -22.13 14.65
C ASN A 343 0.64 -21.97 13.49
N SER A 344 0.11 -23.07 12.95
CA SER A 344 -0.82 -23.05 11.84
C SER A 344 -1.84 -24.18 11.89
N HIS A 345 -2.99 -23.92 11.27
CA HIS A 345 -3.96 -24.91 10.84
C HIS A 345 -4.03 -24.90 9.31
N THR A 346 -3.58 -25.97 8.65
CA THR A 346 -3.56 -26.05 7.19
C THR A 346 -4.63 -27.03 6.69
N TYR A 347 -5.53 -26.54 5.86
CA TYR A 347 -6.62 -27.29 5.21
C TYR A 347 -6.87 -26.71 3.82
N SER A 348 -7.67 -27.38 2.99
CA SER A 348 -8.01 -26.86 1.66
C SER A 348 -9.42 -26.30 1.70
N ASP A 349 -9.57 -24.97 1.68
CA ASP A 349 -10.86 -24.29 1.68
C ASP A 349 -11.44 -24.21 0.27
N VAL A 350 -11.86 -25.35 -0.24
CA VAL A 350 -12.25 -25.49 -1.65
C VAL A 350 -13.61 -24.87 -1.98
N ASN A 351 -14.40 -24.53 -0.99
CA ASN A 351 -15.74 -23.93 -1.13
C ASN A 351 -15.79 -22.45 -0.70
N ASP A 352 -14.64 -21.89 -0.30
CA ASP A 352 -14.44 -20.51 0.13
C ASP A 352 -15.44 -20.08 1.23
N ASP A 353 -15.65 -20.92 2.25
CA ASP A 353 -16.47 -20.52 3.39
C ASP A 353 -15.63 -20.05 4.60
N ASN A 354 -14.31 -20.04 4.46
CA ASN A 354 -13.31 -19.66 5.46
C ASN A 354 -13.39 -20.48 6.77
N LEU A 355 -13.86 -21.74 6.68
CA LEU A 355 -14.01 -22.65 7.80
C LEU A 355 -13.52 -24.06 7.45
N PRO A 356 -12.74 -24.71 8.32
CA PRO A 356 -12.21 -26.04 8.03
C PRO A 356 -13.27 -27.13 8.15
N ASP A 357 -13.78 -27.60 7.05
CA ASP A 357 -14.67 -28.75 7.01
C ASP A 357 -13.91 -30.08 7.14
N GLY A 358 -14.61 -31.12 7.60
CA GLY A 358 -14.01 -32.44 7.79
C GLY A 358 -13.53 -33.12 6.51
N SER A 359 -14.03 -32.70 5.34
CA SER A 359 -13.60 -33.10 4.00
C SER A 359 -12.38 -32.32 3.50
N GLU A 360 -12.14 -31.14 4.03
CA GLU A 360 -11.06 -30.22 3.66
C GLU A 360 -9.76 -30.44 4.42
N GLU A 361 -9.85 -31.10 5.56
CA GLU A 361 -8.68 -31.45 6.36
C GLU A 361 -7.67 -32.32 5.60
N ILE A 362 -6.42 -31.94 5.62
CA ILE A 362 -5.32 -32.73 5.05
C ILE A 362 -4.94 -33.83 6.02
N ARG A 363 -5.40 -35.04 5.72
CA ARG A 363 -5.18 -36.24 6.55
C ARG A 363 -3.86 -36.91 6.20
N PRO A 364 -3.23 -37.67 7.13
CA PRO A 364 -2.02 -38.43 6.81
C PRO A 364 -2.31 -39.54 5.79
N SER A 365 -1.37 -39.76 4.87
CA SER A 365 -1.40 -40.86 3.88
C SER A 365 -1.29 -42.24 4.51
N SER A 366 -0.66 -42.30 5.68
CA SER A 366 -0.58 -43.47 6.56
C SER A 366 -0.43 -42.95 7.99
N PRO A 367 -0.67 -43.73 9.04
CA PRO A 367 -0.64 -43.25 10.42
C PRO A 367 0.60 -42.39 10.71
N HIS A 368 0.36 -41.13 11.05
CA HIS A 368 1.34 -40.09 11.37
C HIS A 368 2.28 -39.67 10.21
N ARG A 369 1.97 -40.02 8.95
CA ARG A 369 2.80 -39.68 7.79
C ARG A 369 2.01 -38.96 6.71
N TRP A 370 2.50 -37.86 6.28
CA TRP A 370 2.03 -37.08 5.11
C TRP A 370 3.03 -37.28 3.96
N ASP A 371 3.07 -38.56 3.45
CA ASP A 371 4.02 -38.97 2.40
C ASP A 371 3.43 -38.78 1.01
N TYR A 372 3.04 -37.56 0.69
CA TYR A 372 2.51 -37.16 -0.60
C TYR A 372 3.64 -36.67 -1.52
N ARG A 373 3.54 -37.01 -2.80
CA ARG A 373 4.47 -36.58 -3.83
C ARG A 373 3.71 -35.89 -4.92
N LEU A 374 4.27 -34.80 -5.46
CA LEU A 374 3.74 -34.13 -6.64
C LEU A 374 3.61 -35.15 -7.77
N LYS A 375 2.46 -35.12 -8.46
CA LYS A 375 2.16 -35.84 -9.68
C LYS A 375 1.98 -34.82 -10.79
N PRO A 376 3.02 -34.58 -11.62
CA PRO A 376 2.94 -33.57 -12.66
C PRO A 376 1.84 -33.90 -13.68
N PHE A 377 1.20 -32.88 -14.20
CA PHE A 377 0.32 -32.98 -15.36
C PHE A 377 1.11 -32.71 -16.63
N HIS A 378 0.69 -33.38 -17.74
CA HIS A 378 1.20 -33.16 -19.06
C HIS A 378 0.07 -32.54 -19.90
N LEU A 379 0.15 -31.27 -20.19
CA LEU A 379 -0.85 -30.56 -20.97
C LEU A 379 -0.36 -30.43 -22.40
N ALA A 380 -1.17 -30.86 -23.37
CA ALA A 380 -0.75 -30.99 -24.77
C ALA A 380 -0.34 -29.66 -25.41
N ASP A 381 -0.95 -28.59 -24.96
CA ASP A 381 -0.73 -27.24 -25.49
C ASP A 381 0.20 -26.38 -24.61
N VAL A 382 0.79 -26.97 -23.55
CA VAL A 382 1.65 -26.27 -22.57
C VAL A 382 2.97 -27.02 -22.45
N SER A 383 3.95 -26.65 -23.27
CA SER A 383 5.20 -27.40 -23.44
C SER A 383 6.13 -27.39 -22.24
N PHE A 384 6.02 -26.44 -21.34
CA PHE A 384 6.87 -26.28 -20.15
C PHE A 384 6.43 -27.12 -18.95
N CYS A 385 5.17 -27.62 -18.92
CA CYS A 385 4.68 -28.52 -17.86
C CYS A 385 5.60 -29.75 -17.63
N ASP A 386 6.46 -30.07 -18.55
CA ASP A 386 7.37 -31.19 -18.46
C ASP A 386 8.70 -30.87 -17.79
N ASN A 387 9.29 -29.71 -18.06
CA ASN A 387 10.57 -29.26 -17.54
C ASN A 387 10.89 -27.82 -17.98
N PRO A 388 11.34 -26.93 -17.08
CA PRO A 388 11.73 -27.19 -15.69
C PRO A 388 10.61 -27.07 -14.66
N TYR A 389 9.44 -26.50 -15.04
CA TYR A 389 8.34 -26.13 -14.15
C TYR A 389 7.17 -27.12 -14.29
N PRO A 390 7.04 -28.15 -13.42
CA PRO A 390 6.00 -29.17 -13.55
C PRO A 390 4.63 -28.64 -13.14
N CYS A 391 3.66 -28.68 -14.05
CA CYS A 391 2.29 -28.31 -13.76
C CYS A 391 1.66 -29.20 -12.68
N SER A 392 0.91 -28.61 -11.75
CA SER A 392 0.33 -29.33 -10.61
C SER A 392 -1.13 -29.69 -10.78
N TRP A 393 -1.81 -29.14 -11.80
CA TRP A 393 -3.20 -29.44 -12.12
C TRP A 393 -3.49 -29.24 -13.62
N ASP A 394 -4.69 -29.60 -14.08
CA ASP A 394 -5.16 -29.42 -15.45
C ASP A 394 -6.42 -28.55 -15.46
N PRO A 395 -6.33 -27.28 -15.85
CA PRO A 395 -7.46 -26.33 -15.91
C PRO A 395 -8.60 -26.76 -16.85
N ASN A 396 -8.34 -27.67 -17.79
CA ASN A 396 -9.36 -28.19 -18.72
C ASN A 396 -10.13 -29.39 -18.15
N THR A 397 -9.67 -29.92 -17.02
CA THR A 397 -10.27 -31.12 -16.41
C THR A 397 -10.84 -30.78 -15.03
N PRO A 398 -12.14 -30.64 -14.89
CA PRO A 398 -12.78 -30.41 -13.60
C PRO A 398 -12.26 -31.38 -12.54
N PHE A 399 -11.91 -30.85 -11.35
CA PHE A 399 -11.45 -31.62 -10.21
C PHE A 399 -10.01 -32.20 -10.33
N SER A 400 -9.22 -31.81 -11.31
CA SER A 400 -7.86 -32.34 -11.51
C SER A 400 -6.91 -32.01 -10.35
N TRP A 401 -7.05 -30.85 -9.70
CA TRP A 401 -6.25 -30.39 -8.57
C TRP A 401 -6.31 -31.32 -7.35
N ARG A 402 -7.38 -32.10 -7.15
CA ARG A 402 -7.42 -33.12 -6.09
C ARG A 402 -6.25 -34.12 -6.18
N THR A 403 -5.65 -34.25 -7.35
CA THR A 403 -4.50 -35.14 -7.55
C THR A 403 -3.32 -34.74 -6.66
N ASN A 404 -3.09 -33.45 -6.47
CA ASN A 404 -1.98 -32.89 -5.69
C ASN A 404 -2.41 -32.16 -4.40
N ARG A 405 -3.70 -32.01 -4.13
CA ARG A 405 -4.25 -31.30 -2.96
C ARG A 405 -3.54 -31.66 -1.64
N ALA A 406 -3.40 -32.94 -1.33
CA ALA A 406 -2.78 -33.35 -0.07
C ALA A 406 -1.25 -33.18 -0.07
N GLN A 407 -0.62 -33.19 -1.22
CA GLN A 407 0.80 -32.85 -1.38
C GLN A 407 0.97 -31.35 -1.14
N ASN A 408 0.18 -30.51 -1.80
CA ASN A 408 0.23 -29.06 -1.64
C ASN A 408 -0.05 -28.65 -0.18
N GLY A 409 -1.13 -29.12 0.46
CA GLY A 409 -1.39 -28.83 1.87
C GLY A 409 -0.26 -29.27 2.82
N THR A 410 0.43 -30.36 2.52
CA THR A 410 1.62 -30.79 3.28
C THR A 410 2.80 -29.84 3.04
N GLN A 411 2.95 -29.38 1.83
CA GLN A 411 4.01 -28.46 1.41
C GLN A 411 3.84 -27.09 2.08
N VAL A 412 2.65 -26.52 2.01
CA VAL A 412 2.34 -25.22 2.64
C VAL A 412 2.48 -25.30 4.17
N PHE A 413 2.00 -26.36 4.79
CA PHE A 413 2.21 -26.58 6.24
C PHE A 413 3.70 -26.56 6.61
N PHE A 414 4.55 -27.19 5.79
CA PHE A 414 6.00 -27.15 5.99
C PHE A 414 6.56 -25.72 5.85
N PHE A 415 6.19 -24.97 4.82
CA PHE A 415 6.70 -23.64 4.58
C PHE A 415 6.27 -22.66 5.67
N VAL A 416 5.00 -22.62 6.02
CA VAL A 416 4.44 -21.76 7.08
C VAL A 416 5.14 -21.97 8.43
N ASN A 417 5.27 -23.22 8.87
CA ASN A 417 5.95 -23.51 10.14
C ASN A 417 7.46 -23.24 10.09
N LYS A 418 8.08 -23.48 8.93
CA LYS A 418 9.50 -23.17 8.71
C LYS A 418 9.75 -21.68 8.74
N TRP A 419 8.85 -20.89 8.18
CA TRP A 419 8.94 -19.44 8.13
C TRP A 419 8.65 -18.81 9.50
N HIS A 420 7.61 -19.28 10.19
CA HIS A 420 7.34 -18.92 11.58
C HIS A 420 8.59 -19.01 12.46
N ASP A 421 9.27 -20.16 12.44
CA ASP A 421 10.47 -20.40 13.26
C ASP A 421 11.64 -19.52 12.83
N HIS A 422 11.78 -19.23 11.54
CA HIS A 422 12.80 -18.33 11.02
C HIS A 422 12.57 -16.89 11.49
N LEU A 423 11.36 -16.38 11.35
CA LEU A 423 11.01 -15.03 11.76
C LEU A 423 11.09 -14.84 13.29
N ALA A 424 10.75 -15.87 14.06
CA ALA A 424 10.87 -15.83 15.52
C ALA A 424 12.33 -15.79 16.00
N ALA A 425 13.25 -16.33 15.21
CA ALA A 425 14.66 -16.40 15.56
C ALA A 425 15.37 -15.04 15.37
N GLY A 426 16.48 -14.82 16.12
CA GLY A 426 17.36 -13.70 15.82
C GLY A 426 18.14 -13.90 14.51
N PRO A 427 18.41 -12.82 13.77
CA PRO A 427 18.33 -11.41 14.15
C PRO A 427 16.94 -10.74 13.98
N ILE A 428 15.97 -11.38 13.35
CA ILE A 428 14.62 -10.85 13.11
C ILE A 428 13.89 -10.70 14.44
N GLY A 429 13.62 -11.81 15.15
CA GLY A 429 13.03 -11.79 16.47
C GLY A 429 11.57 -11.41 16.52
N PHE A 430 10.80 -11.77 15.48
CA PHE A 430 9.34 -11.67 15.50
C PHE A 430 8.78 -12.74 16.44
N THR A 431 8.86 -12.46 17.73
CA THR A 431 8.49 -13.39 18.81
C THR A 431 7.00 -13.31 19.13
N GLU A 432 6.55 -14.20 20.03
CA GLU A 432 5.18 -14.18 20.59
C GLU A 432 4.81 -12.79 21.15
N ASP A 433 5.76 -12.14 21.87
CA ASP A 433 5.57 -10.78 22.41
C ASP A 433 5.51 -9.71 21.32
N ALA A 434 6.09 -9.96 20.16
CA ALA A 434 6.01 -9.12 18.99
C ALA A 434 4.69 -9.27 18.21
N GLY A 435 3.98 -10.38 18.41
CA GLY A 435 2.71 -10.70 17.76
C GLY A 435 2.80 -11.80 16.71
N ASN A 436 3.81 -12.67 16.76
CA ASN A 436 3.87 -13.87 15.92
C ASN A 436 2.75 -14.84 16.27
N PHE A 437 2.39 -15.72 15.37
CA PHE A 437 1.12 -16.44 15.34
C PHE A 437 1.17 -17.81 16.01
N GLN A 438 0.45 -17.98 17.13
CA GLN A 438 0.37 -19.25 17.83
C GLN A 438 -0.96 -19.46 18.59
N ILE A 439 -1.40 -20.72 18.70
CA ILE A 439 -2.50 -21.06 19.63
C ILE A 439 -2.10 -20.73 21.07
N VAL A 440 -0.89 -21.15 21.47
CA VAL A 440 -0.40 -20.97 22.84
C VAL A 440 0.95 -20.28 22.82
N ASN A 441 1.00 -19.11 23.41
CA ASN A 441 2.23 -18.39 23.64
C ASN A 441 2.99 -19.01 24.84
N LYS A 442 4.06 -19.74 24.56
CA LYS A 442 4.85 -20.47 25.56
C LYS A 442 5.61 -19.54 26.51
N SER A 443 5.92 -18.33 26.07
CA SER A 443 6.53 -17.28 26.90
C SER A 443 5.55 -16.66 27.90
N GLY A 444 4.25 -16.85 27.70
CA GLY A 444 3.18 -16.19 28.45
C GLY A 444 3.04 -14.70 28.16
N LYS A 445 3.64 -14.23 27.07
CA LYS A 445 3.59 -12.83 26.60
C LYS A 445 2.87 -12.75 25.26
N GLY A 446 2.41 -11.54 24.89
CA GLY A 446 1.59 -11.34 23.68
C GLY A 446 0.21 -11.95 23.84
N ALA A 447 -0.63 -11.87 22.83
CA ALA A 447 -1.92 -12.54 22.80
C ALA A 447 -1.82 -13.82 21.96
N GLY A 448 -2.21 -14.95 22.52
CA GLY A 448 -2.27 -16.22 21.80
C GLY A 448 -3.70 -16.52 21.33
N GLY A 449 -3.87 -17.66 20.70
CA GLY A 449 -5.15 -18.07 20.09
C GLY A 449 -5.28 -17.66 18.64
N ASP A 450 -4.16 -17.33 18.00
CA ASP A 450 -4.09 -16.79 16.67
C ASP A 450 -3.12 -17.55 15.74
N PRO A 451 -3.19 -18.91 15.65
CA PRO A 451 -2.43 -19.64 14.63
C PRO A 451 -2.86 -19.15 13.24
N VAL A 452 -1.99 -19.27 12.25
CA VAL A 452 -2.38 -18.99 10.86
C VAL A 452 -3.38 -20.04 10.39
N ASP A 453 -4.58 -19.65 10.01
CA ASP A 453 -5.50 -20.47 9.24
C ASP A 453 -5.02 -20.43 7.78
N THR A 454 -4.41 -21.53 7.35
CA THR A 454 -3.75 -21.63 6.05
C THR A 454 -4.63 -22.45 5.11
N GLN A 455 -5.20 -21.79 4.13
CA GLN A 455 -6.15 -22.35 3.17
C GLN A 455 -5.41 -22.64 1.86
N THR A 456 -5.37 -23.91 1.47
CA THR A 456 -4.75 -24.34 0.21
C THR A 456 -5.83 -24.73 -0.77
N ASP A 457 -5.57 -24.65 -2.07
CA ASP A 457 -6.57 -24.84 -3.10
C ASP A 457 -7.85 -24.03 -2.77
N ASP A 458 -7.65 -22.79 -2.30
CA ASP A 458 -8.73 -21.95 -1.82
C ASP A 458 -9.69 -21.61 -2.96
N GLY A 459 -11.01 -21.67 -2.68
CA GLY A 459 -12.04 -21.49 -3.68
C GLY A 459 -12.02 -22.49 -4.84
N ALA A 460 -11.18 -23.49 -4.78
CA ALA A 460 -10.95 -24.47 -5.81
C ALA A 460 -12.19 -25.32 -6.21
N ASN A 461 -13.39 -25.04 -5.73
CA ASN A 461 -14.68 -25.64 -6.10
C ASN A 461 -15.85 -24.64 -6.18
N THR A 462 -15.57 -23.42 -6.49
CA THR A 462 -16.60 -22.35 -6.57
C THR A 462 -17.39 -22.40 -7.88
N ASP A 463 -16.85 -22.97 -8.98
CA ASP A 463 -17.57 -23.18 -10.24
C ASP A 463 -17.53 -24.64 -10.74
N ALA A 464 -18.49 -25.46 -10.32
CA ALA A 464 -18.87 -26.77 -10.84
C ALA A 464 -17.68 -27.74 -11.09
N GLY A 465 -16.70 -27.69 -10.29
CA GLY A 465 -15.57 -28.49 -10.50
C GLY A 465 -14.31 -27.67 -10.96
N LEU A 466 -14.36 -26.34 -11.11
CA LEU A 466 -13.32 -25.34 -11.48
C LEU A 466 -13.40 -24.11 -10.56
N PRO A 467 -12.41 -23.26 -10.23
CA PRO A 467 -12.52 -22.02 -9.53
C PRO A 467 -13.25 -20.93 -10.34
N ASP A 468 -13.90 -20.02 -9.75
CA ASP A 468 -14.45 -18.84 -10.39
C ASP A 468 -13.41 -17.73 -10.55
N GLY A 469 -13.82 -16.61 -11.16
CA GLY A 469 -12.98 -15.44 -11.40
C GLY A 469 -12.51 -14.65 -10.14
N GLY A 470 -12.76 -15.12 -8.95
CA GLY A 470 -12.28 -14.56 -7.68
C GLY A 470 -11.25 -15.45 -6.96
N HIS A 471 -10.90 -16.64 -7.51
CA HIS A 471 -10.09 -17.64 -6.81
C HIS A 471 -8.98 -18.30 -7.67
N ILE A 472 -8.31 -17.55 -8.55
CA ILE A 472 -7.15 -18.00 -9.37
C ILE A 472 -6.09 -16.89 -9.52
N ASP A 473 -4.82 -17.26 -9.76
CA ASP A 473 -3.70 -16.38 -10.01
C ASP A 473 -3.32 -15.49 -8.82
N ASN A 474 -3.61 -15.93 -7.58
CA ASN A 474 -3.35 -15.15 -6.37
C ASN A 474 -2.81 -15.99 -5.20
N ALA A 475 -2.29 -15.29 -4.23
CA ALA A 475 -2.22 -15.65 -2.83
C ALA A 475 -2.60 -14.40 -2.01
N ASN A 476 -2.95 -14.56 -0.74
CA ASN A 476 -3.17 -13.42 0.14
C ASN A 476 -3.02 -13.74 1.62
N MET A 477 -2.83 -12.68 2.41
CA MET A 477 -2.74 -12.75 3.86
C MET A 477 -3.66 -11.73 4.54
N ASP A 478 -4.71 -12.19 5.18
CA ASP A 478 -5.59 -11.37 6.01
C ASP A 478 -5.03 -11.28 7.44
N THR A 479 -4.57 -10.11 7.88
CA THR A 479 -3.92 -9.93 9.18
C THR A 479 -4.73 -9.09 10.16
N PRO A 480 -5.52 -9.70 11.05
CA PRO A 480 -6.24 -9.01 12.12
C PRO A 480 -5.30 -8.61 13.27
N PRO A 481 -5.75 -7.76 14.21
CA PRO A 481 -4.97 -7.44 15.41
C PRO A 481 -4.58 -8.67 16.23
N ASP A 482 -3.44 -8.59 16.94
CA ASP A 482 -2.85 -9.61 17.82
C ASP A 482 -3.90 -10.29 18.73
N GLY A 483 -3.92 -11.63 18.74
CA GLY A 483 -4.89 -12.47 19.43
C GLY A 483 -6.12 -12.84 18.61
N GLN A 484 -6.15 -12.53 17.33
CA GLN A 484 -7.12 -13.02 16.36
C GLN A 484 -6.37 -13.72 15.22
N ALA A 485 -6.81 -14.93 14.85
CA ALA A 485 -6.14 -15.76 13.85
C ALA A 485 -6.17 -15.07 12.47
N PRO A 486 -5.03 -14.93 11.82
CA PRO A 486 -4.97 -14.52 10.42
C PRO A 486 -5.42 -15.63 9.50
N THR A 487 -5.75 -15.29 8.26
CA THR A 487 -6.00 -16.22 7.17
C THR A 487 -4.95 -16.04 6.10
N MET A 488 -4.42 -17.13 5.58
CA MET A 488 -3.53 -17.16 4.42
C MET A 488 -4.15 -18.05 3.36
N GLN A 489 -4.43 -17.50 2.18
CA GLN A 489 -5.09 -18.21 1.09
C GLN A 489 -4.10 -18.45 -0.06
N MET A 490 -4.08 -19.69 -0.57
CA MET A 490 -3.21 -20.15 -1.66
C MET A 490 -4.08 -20.69 -2.78
N PHE A 491 -4.04 -20.02 -3.93
CA PHE A 491 -4.87 -20.34 -5.08
C PHE A 491 -4.14 -21.23 -6.10
N LEU A 492 -4.88 -21.60 -7.12
CA LEU A 492 -4.36 -22.23 -8.33
C LEU A 492 -4.04 -21.15 -9.37
N GLN A 493 -3.24 -21.48 -10.38
CA GLN A 493 -2.96 -20.58 -11.50
C GLN A 493 -3.48 -21.16 -12.80
N HIS A 494 -3.91 -20.27 -13.72
CA HIS A 494 -4.50 -20.69 -14.98
C HIS A 494 -3.44 -21.21 -15.98
N GLN A 495 -3.89 -21.81 -17.09
CA GLN A 495 -2.99 -22.13 -18.18
C GLN A 495 -2.81 -20.92 -19.10
N PRO A 496 -1.63 -20.76 -19.72
CA PRO A 496 -1.38 -19.68 -20.66
C PRO A 496 -2.44 -19.57 -21.74
N GLY A 497 -2.97 -18.38 -21.92
CA GLY A 497 -3.99 -18.01 -22.89
C GLY A 497 -3.48 -17.02 -23.94
N THR A 498 -4.41 -16.35 -24.61
CA THR A 498 -4.11 -15.31 -25.60
C THR A 498 -4.45 -13.89 -25.10
N SER A 499 -4.73 -13.77 -23.81
CA SER A 499 -5.15 -12.50 -23.21
C SER A 499 -3.99 -11.54 -22.97
N TYR A 500 -2.76 -12.01 -23.00
CA TYR A 500 -1.54 -11.24 -22.80
C TYR A 500 -0.84 -11.02 -24.13
N PRO A 501 -0.62 -9.78 -24.60
CA PRO A 501 -0.07 -9.51 -25.93
C PRO A 501 1.39 -9.94 -26.12
N ASP A 502 2.17 -10.00 -25.04
CA ASP A 502 3.59 -10.37 -25.05
C ASP A 502 3.84 -11.83 -24.60
N GLY A 503 2.78 -12.62 -24.47
CA GLY A 503 2.80 -13.97 -23.94
C GLY A 503 2.33 -14.03 -22.49
N ASP A 504 1.51 -15.03 -22.20
CA ASP A 504 0.94 -15.26 -20.88
C ASP A 504 1.99 -15.89 -19.96
N PRO A 505 2.39 -15.27 -18.85
CA PRO A 505 3.47 -15.76 -18.00
C PRO A 505 3.05 -16.85 -17.02
N PHE A 506 1.75 -17.10 -16.86
CA PHE A 506 1.25 -18.05 -15.87
C PHE A 506 1.49 -19.51 -16.25
N SER A 507 1.65 -20.35 -15.26
CA SER A 507 1.68 -21.79 -15.44
C SER A 507 0.65 -22.49 -14.57
N PRO A 508 0.03 -23.61 -15.02
CA PRO A 508 -0.98 -24.33 -14.25
C PRO A 508 -0.39 -24.99 -13.00
N THR A 509 -0.08 -24.17 -11.99
CA THR A 509 0.51 -24.58 -10.73
C THR A 509 -0.43 -24.29 -9.56
N ASN A 510 -0.03 -24.70 -8.38
CA ASN A 510 -0.59 -24.23 -7.13
C ASN A 510 0.46 -23.35 -6.46
N VAL A 511 0.15 -22.09 -6.18
CA VAL A 511 1.10 -21.11 -5.65
C VAL A 511 1.73 -21.57 -4.32
N GLY A 512 1.04 -22.38 -3.56
CA GLY A 512 1.56 -22.99 -2.32
C GLY A 512 2.71 -23.98 -2.50
N ASP A 513 3.06 -24.36 -3.74
CA ASP A 513 4.22 -25.21 -4.03
C ASP A 513 5.53 -24.42 -4.16
N GLU A 514 5.48 -23.10 -4.15
CA GLU A 514 6.66 -22.22 -4.17
C GLU A 514 6.93 -21.57 -2.79
N ALA A 515 8.21 -21.56 -2.39
CA ALA A 515 8.57 -21.11 -1.06
C ALA A 515 8.49 -19.59 -0.88
N ASP A 516 8.91 -18.84 -1.89
CA ASP A 516 8.90 -17.38 -1.85
C ASP A 516 7.47 -16.83 -1.82
N THR A 517 6.52 -17.42 -2.54
CA THR A 517 5.11 -17.07 -2.45
C THR A 517 4.56 -17.25 -1.02
N VAL A 518 4.76 -18.42 -0.42
CA VAL A 518 4.28 -18.68 0.96
C VAL A 518 5.01 -17.81 2.00
N TYR A 519 6.28 -17.51 1.79
CA TYR A 519 7.06 -16.65 2.68
C TYR A 519 6.67 -15.18 2.52
N HIS A 520 6.36 -14.74 1.31
CA HIS A 520 5.82 -13.44 0.98
C HIS A 520 4.54 -13.18 1.78
N GLU A 521 3.55 -14.06 1.61
CA GLU A 521 2.26 -13.92 2.31
C GLU A 521 2.39 -13.88 3.82
N TYR A 522 3.15 -14.82 4.38
CA TYR A 522 3.36 -14.82 5.83
C TYR A 522 4.04 -13.54 6.33
N THR A 523 4.89 -12.91 5.50
CA THR A 523 5.62 -11.70 5.89
C THR A 523 4.71 -10.47 5.93
N HIS A 524 3.59 -10.45 5.18
CA HIS A 524 2.52 -9.48 5.42
C HIS A 524 2.03 -9.54 6.87
N GLY A 525 1.89 -10.74 7.42
CA GLY A 525 1.57 -10.93 8.83
C GLY A 525 2.60 -10.29 9.77
N LEU A 526 3.90 -10.39 9.48
CA LEU A 526 4.95 -9.73 10.25
C LEU A 526 4.84 -8.21 10.16
N SER A 527 4.77 -7.65 8.96
CA SER A 527 4.75 -6.20 8.73
C SER A 527 3.50 -5.56 9.33
N ASN A 528 2.32 -6.18 9.16
CA ASN A 528 1.06 -5.72 9.72
C ASN A 528 0.96 -5.80 11.26
N ARG A 529 1.75 -6.68 11.91
CA ARG A 529 1.84 -6.77 13.37
C ARG A 529 2.88 -5.82 13.97
N LEU A 530 3.84 -5.35 13.20
CA LEU A 530 4.91 -4.46 13.67
C LEU A 530 4.66 -2.98 13.33
N VAL A 531 4.09 -2.66 12.16
CA VAL A 531 3.78 -1.28 11.76
C VAL A 531 2.35 -0.92 12.12
N VAL A 532 2.14 -0.58 13.38
CA VAL A 532 0.81 -0.42 13.98
C VAL A 532 0.63 0.95 14.64
N ASP A 533 -0.63 1.37 14.77
CA ASP A 533 -0.99 2.50 15.60
C ASP A 533 -0.95 2.17 17.12
N ALA A 534 -1.25 3.15 17.95
CA ALA A 534 -1.25 2.97 19.41
C ALA A 534 -2.29 1.95 19.89
N THR A 535 -3.29 1.60 19.09
CA THR A 535 -4.33 0.60 19.41
C THR A 535 -3.95 -0.81 18.94
N GLY A 536 -2.86 -0.94 18.15
CA GLY A 536 -2.36 -2.18 17.60
C GLY A 536 -3.02 -2.57 16.27
N LEU A 537 -3.62 -1.62 15.58
CA LEU A 537 -4.13 -1.81 14.22
C LEU A 537 -3.02 -1.47 13.21
N SER A 538 -2.85 -2.32 12.21
CA SER A 538 -1.92 -2.06 11.09
C SER A 538 -2.21 -0.73 10.41
N THR A 539 -1.14 -0.04 9.99
CA THR A 539 -1.21 1.23 9.28
C THR A 539 -0.63 1.18 7.86
N LEU A 540 -0.55 -0.03 7.29
CA LEU A 540 -0.02 -0.28 5.94
C LEU A 540 -1.13 -0.23 4.86
N GLY A 541 -2.08 0.68 4.95
CA GLY A 541 -3.19 0.77 4.01
C GLY A 541 -3.03 1.82 2.91
N ASN A 542 -2.03 2.67 2.96
CA ASN A 542 -1.81 3.73 1.98
C ASN A 542 -0.69 3.39 1.00
N VAL A 543 -0.67 4.04 -0.17
CA VAL A 543 0.20 3.66 -1.29
C VAL A 543 1.68 3.48 -0.93
N GLN A 544 2.34 4.40 -0.22
CA GLN A 544 3.75 4.19 0.17
C GLN A 544 3.91 3.14 1.28
N ALA A 545 2.99 3.09 2.21
CA ALA A 545 3.05 2.13 3.33
C ALA A 545 2.72 0.71 2.84
N GLY A 546 1.72 0.54 1.99
CA GLY A 546 1.37 -0.73 1.33
C GLY A 546 2.51 -1.22 0.44
N ALA A 547 3.06 -0.35 -0.41
CA ALA A 547 4.21 -0.69 -1.27
C ALA A 547 5.42 -1.21 -0.48
N MET A 548 5.67 -0.66 0.72
CA MET A 548 6.69 -1.24 1.61
C MET A 548 6.27 -2.60 2.20
N GLY A 549 4.97 -2.84 2.39
CA GLY A 549 4.43 -4.14 2.79
C GLY A 549 4.81 -5.22 1.79
N GLU A 550 4.54 -4.96 0.50
CA GLU A 550 4.94 -5.81 -0.63
C GLU A 550 6.46 -6.05 -0.66
N ALA A 551 7.20 -4.96 -0.62
CA ALA A 551 8.65 -5.00 -0.69
C ALA A 551 9.32 -5.76 0.46
N TRP A 552 8.80 -5.70 1.68
CA TRP A 552 9.33 -6.48 2.80
C TRP A 552 9.03 -7.96 2.59
N SER A 553 7.87 -8.30 2.07
CA SER A 553 7.47 -9.67 1.77
C SER A 553 8.42 -10.29 0.75
N ASP A 554 8.69 -9.61 -0.36
CA ASP A 554 9.66 -10.01 -1.37
C ASP A 554 11.08 -10.14 -0.78
N TRP A 555 11.51 -9.09 -0.07
CA TRP A 555 12.89 -8.99 0.40
C TRP A 555 13.24 -10.05 1.44
N TYR A 556 12.37 -10.30 2.45
CA TYR A 556 12.64 -11.32 3.47
C TYR A 556 12.65 -12.72 2.86
N ALA A 557 11.71 -13.02 1.96
CA ALA A 557 11.66 -14.31 1.26
C ALA A 557 12.94 -14.55 0.47
N MET A 558 13.35 -13.59 -0.35
CA MET A 558 14.52 -13.72 -1.21
C MET A 558 15.83 -13.68 -0.40
N ASP A 559 15.95 -12.85 0.65
CA ASP A 559 17.14 -12.87 1.53
C ASP A 559 17.35 -14.25 2.16
N PHE A 560 16.27 -14.87 2.66
CA PHE A 560 16.33 -16.21 3.22
C PHE A 560 16.77 -17.25 2.19
N LEU A 561 16.18 -17.27 1.00
CA LEU A 561 16.50 -18.25 -0.03
C LEU A 561 17.97 -18.15 -0.46
N VAL A 562 18.48 -16.93 -0.65
CA VAL A 562 19.88 -16.70 -0.97
C VAL A 562 20.80 -17.05 0.21
N ALA A 563 20.45 -16.67 1.42
CA ALA A 563 21.24 -17.00 2.62
C ALA A 563 21.28 -18.51 2.89
N LYS A 564 20.24 -19.26 2.55
CA LYS A 564 20.19 -20.73 2.60
C LYS A 564 20.76 -21.42 1.36
N ARG A 565 21.21 -20.65 0.36
CA ARG A 565 21.74 -21.15 -0.91
C ARG A 565 20.70 -22.00 -1.67
N LEU A 566 19.45 -21.69 -1.52
CA LEU A 566 18.35 -22.26 -2.29
C LEU A 566 18.19 -21.50 -3.60
N GLN A 567 18.38 -20.19 -3.59
CA GLN A 567 18.46 -19.33 -4.75
C GLN A 567 19.92 -18.85 -4.94
N ALA A 568 20.40 -18.92 -6.18
CA ALA A 568 21.69 -18.38 -6.55
C ALA A 568 21.62 -16.86 -6.72
N ASN A 569 22.66 -16.16 -6.27
CA ASN A 569 22.86 -14.74 -6.56
C ASN A 569 24.23 -14.58 -7.19
N LYS A 570 24.27 -14.32 -8.48
CA LYS A 570 25.51 -14.12 -9.23
C LYS A 570 25.90 -12.66 -9.22
N SER A 571 27.02 -12.35 -8.59
CA SER A 571 27.50 -10.98 -8.46
C SER A 571 27.57 -10.24 -9.80
N GLY A 572 26.86 -9.13 -9.92
CA GLY A 572 26.83 -8.28 -11.10
C GLY A 572 25.90 -8.76 -12.22
N VAL A 573 25.11 -9.77 -11.95
CA VAL A 573 24.01 -10.22 -12.83
C VAL A 573 22.72 -9.94 -12.08
N ALA A 574 21.76 -9.33 -12.73
CA ALA A 574 20.39 -9.20 -12.20
C ALA A 574 19.70 -10.55 -12.46
N ASP A 575 19.68 -11.43 -11.46
CA ASP A 575 19.18 -12.78 -11.61
C ASP A 575 18.28 -13.27 -10.45
N LEU A 576 17.85 -12.36 -9.60
CA LEU A 576 16.97 -12.68 -8.47
C LEU A 576 15.51 -12.32 -8.77
N GLN A 577 14.83 -13.25 -9.40
CA GLN A 577 13.39 -13.17 -9.67
C GLN A 577 12.63 -13.81 -8.54
N ILE A 578 11.50 -13.20 -8.14
CA ILE A 578 10.51 -13.76 -7.23
C ILE A 578 9.45 -14.52 -8.07
N PHE A 579 8.75 -15.49 -7.48
CA PHE A 579 7.67 -16.28 -8.10
C PHE A 579 8.10 -17.02 -9.38
N GLN A 580 9.30 -17.62 -9.36
CA GLN A 580 9.87 -18.27 -10.54
C GLN A 580 9.10 -19.51 -11.02
N TYR A 581 8.52 -20.26 -10.09
CA TYR A 581 7.78 -21.48 -10.43
C TYR A 581 6.43 -21.12 -11.04
N ASP A 582 5.77 -20.15 -10.47
CA ASP A 582 4.45 -19.69 -10.88
C ASP A 582 4.50 -18.92 -12.21
N GLY A 583 5.60 -18.20 -12.47
CA GLY A 583 5.85 -17.43 -13.68
C GLY A 583 6.82 -18.09 -14.69
N GLU A 584 7.10 -19.38 -14.59
CA GLU A 584 7.99 -20.11 -15.51
C GLU A 584 9.40 -19.53 -15.66
N GLY A 585 9.90 -18.85 -14.66
CA GLY A 585 11.21 -18.19 -14.69
C GLY A 585 11.19 -16.85 -15.42
N VAL A 586 10.04 -16.30 -15.79
CA VAL A 586 9.85 -14.91 -16.19
C VAL A 586 9.25 -14.11 -15.04
N PHE A 587 9.14 -12.80 -15.20
CA PHE A 587 8.58 -11.95 -14.19
C PHE A 587 7.07 -12.18 -14.06
N LEU A 588 6.63 -12.45 -12.86
CA LEU A 588 5.24 -12.49 -12.49
C LEU A 588 5.02 -11.42 -11.42
N ASP A 589 4.09 -10.51 -11.66
CA ASP A 589 3.71 -9.43 -10.73
C ASP A 589 4.85 -8.49 -10.30
N ARG A 590 5.99 -8.56 -10.96
CA ARG A 590 7.12 -7.62 -10.81
C ARG A 590 7.69 -7.30 -12.19
N THR A 591 8.30 -6.15 -12.32
CA THR A 591 8.81 -5.67 -13.60
C THR A 591 10.27 -6.04 -13.85
N GLN A 592 11.03 -6.34 -12.79
CA GLN A 592 12.45 -6.68 -12.89
C GLN A 592 13.00 -7.41 -11.65
N PRO A 593 14.21 -8.03 -11.73
CA PRO A 593 14.84 -8.67 -10.59
C PRO A 593 15.12 -7.72 -9.42
N ILE A 594 14.93 -8.18 -8.19
CA ILE A 594 15.14 -7.42 -6.94
C ILE A 594 16.59 -6.90 -6.76
N ASP A 595 17.56 -7.46 -7.49
CA ASP A 595 18.97 -7.06 -7.42
C ASP A 595 19.40 -6.13 -8.58
N CYS A 596 18.47 -5.56 -9.32
CA CYS A 596 18.73 -4.52 -10.30
C CYS A 596 19.33 -3.28 -9.66
N LYS A 597 20.46 -2.84 -10.20
CA LYS A 597 21.20 -1.68 -9.67
C LYS A 597 20.85 -0.42 -10.45
N VAL A 598 20.82 0.71 -9.78
CA VAL A 598 20.71 2.01 -10.44
C VAL A 598 21.75 2.13 -11.54
N GLY A 599 21.31 2.42 -12.77
CA GLY A 599 22.13 2.52 -13.95
C GLY A 599 22.65 1.18 -14.50
N SER A 600 22.04 0.05 -14.14
CA SER A 600 22.30 -1.24 -14.78
C SER A 600 21.94 -1.18 -16.26
N THR A 601 22.72 -1.88 -17.08
CA THR A 601 22.47 -2.04 -18.52
C THR A 601 22.06 -3.48 -18.85
N SER A 602 21.69 -4.26 -17.85
CA SER A 602 21.13 -5.60 -18.04
C SER A 602 19.77 -5.48 -18.74
N GLU A 603 19.54 -6.34 -19.73
CA GLU A 603 18.23 -6.42 -20.40
C GLU A 603 17.12 -6.87 -19.46
N LEU A 604 17.46 -7.51 -18.35
CA LEU A 604 16.52 -7.92 -17.31
C LEU A 604 16.13 -6.75 -16.37
N CYS A 605 16.91 -5.67 -16.33
CA CYS A 605 16.55 -4.47 -15.57
C CYS A 605 15.82 -3.49 -16.51
N THR A 606 14.57 -3.80 -16.80
CA THR A 606 13.78 -3.14 -17.84
C THR A 606 13.46 -1.69 -17.52
N GLY A 607 13.36 -1.35 -16.23
CA GLY A 607 12.94 -0.04 -15.75
C GLY A 607 11.42 0.18 -15.84
N GLY A 608 10.63 -0.86 -16.06
CA GLY A 608 9.17 -0.75 -16.13
C GLY A 608 8.71 0.30 -17.15
N GLU A 609 7.70 1.09 -16.78
CA GLU A 609 7.17 2.18 -17.62
C GLU A 609 7.89 3.53 -17.39
N THR A 610 8.98 3.57 -16.62
CA THR A 610 9.71 4.82 -16.30
C THR A 610 10.41 5.47 -17.48
N GLY A 611 10.53 4.78 -18.60
CA GLY A 611 11.21 5.26 -19.82
C GLY A 611 12.74 5.14 -19.78
N HIS A 612 13.31 4.51 -18.76
CA HIS A 612 14.75 4.22 -18.66
C HIS A 612 14.99 2.83 -18.06
N GLY A 613 16.07 2.17 -18.44
CA GLY A 613 16.49 0.89 -17.83
C GLY A 613 17.32 1.09 -16.55
N GLY A 614 17.48 -0.01 -15.83
CA GLY A 614 18.23 -0.08 -14.57
C GLY A 614 17.34 -0.09 -13.33
N GLY A 615 17.94 -0.27 -12.18
CA GLY A 615 17.19 -0.31 -10.91
C GLY A 615 16.56 1.03 -10.54
N TYR A 616 15.44 0.97 -9.86
CA TYR A 616 14.59 2.10 -9.51
C TYR A 616 15.17 3.05 -8.47
N THR A 617 14.72 4.30 -8.56
CA THR A 617 14.99 5.35 -7.58
C THR A 617 13.69 6.01 -7.12
N TYR A 618 13.75 6.82 -6.09
CA TYR A 618 12.57 7.55 -5.58
C TYR A 618 12.00 8.58 -6.58
N ALA A 619 12.72 8.85 -7.68
CA ALA A 619 12.21 9.64 -8.78
C ALA A 619 11.22 8.87 -9.67
N ASP A 620 11.25 7.54 -9.60
CA ASP A 620 10.43 6.64 -10.41
C ASP A 620 9.10 6.28 -9.72
N TYR A 621 9.00 6.59 -8.42
CA TYR A 621 7.81 6.30 -7.62
C TYR A 621 6.52 6.84 -8.28
N GLY A 622 5.52 6.00 -8.38
CA GLY A 622 4.24 6.29 -9.03
C GLY A 622 4.26 6.21 -10.56
N ASN A 623 5.37 5.71 -11.16
CA ASN A 623 5.50 5.58 -12.62
C ASN A 623 6.05 4.22 -13.05
N ILE A 624 6.32 3.31 -12.13
CA ILE A 624 6.97 2.01 -12.44
C ILE A 624 6.04 1.14 -13.28
N GLY A 625 4.77 1.01 -12.91
CA GLY A 625 3.74 0.32 -13.68
C GLY A 625 2.81 1.26 -14.46
N GLY A 626 3.23 2.52 -14.70
CA GLY A 626 2.42 3.52 -15.41
C GLY A 626 1.40 4.27 -14.54
N GLY A 627 1.44 4.08 -13.23
CA GLY A 627 0.63 4.74 -12.22
C GLY A 627 1.04 4.31 -10.81
N PRO A 628 0.57 5.00 -9.74
CA PRO A 628 0.84 4.57 -8.38
C PRO A 628 0.20 3.21 -8.09
N GLU A 629 1.03 2.22 -7.73
CA GLU A 629 0.60 0.86 -7.46
C GLU A 629 1.52 0.21 -6.41
N VAL A 630 0.98 -0.58 -5.48
CA VAL A 630 1.73 -1.03 -4.31
C VAL A 630 2.79 -2.10 -4.65
N HIS A 631 2.53 -2.97 -5.62
CA HIS A 631 3.48 -4.00 -6.04
C HIS A 631 4.62 -3.40 -6.86
N ASP A 632 4.28 -2.63 -7.90
CA ASP A 632 5.25 -1.96 -8.76
C ASP A 632 6.14 -0.98 -7.98
N ASP A 633 5.52 -0.06 -7.22
CA ASP A 633 6.26 0.91 -6.40
C ASP A 633 7.04 0.23 -5.26
N GLY A 634 6.59 -0.94 -4.82
CA GLY A 634 7.27 -1.79 -3.84
C GLY A 634 8.65 -2.25 -4.31
N GLU A 635 8.83 -2.51 -5.60
CA GLU A 635 10.12 -2.95 -6.16
C GLU A 635 11.25 -1.98 -5.83
N LEU A 636 11.01 -0.67 -5.88
CA LEU A 636 11.99 0.34 -5.47
C LEU A 636 12.47 0.14 -4.03
N TRP A 637 11.57 -0.16 -3.10
CA TRP A 637 11.93 -0.38 -1.70
C TRP A 637 12.66 -1.70 -1.50
N ALA A 638 12.23 -2.76 -2.16
CA ALA A 638 12.86 -4.08 -2.14
C ALA A 638 14.31 -4.02 -2.67
N GLU A 639 14.53 -3.35 -3.81
CA GLU A 639 15.86 -3.11 -4.38
C GLU A 639 16.74 -2.24 -3.46
N THR A 640 16.17 -1.24 -2.78
CA THR A 640 16.89 -0.42 -1.80
C THR A 640 17.38 -1.27 -0.61
N LEU A 641 16.53 -2.16 -0.12
CA LEU A 641 16.90 -3.08 0.95
C LEU A 641 17.91 -4.13 0.46
N TRP A 642 17.86 -4.53 -0.82
CA TRP A 642 18.86 -5.42 -1.40
C TRP A 642 20.22 -4.76 -1.50
N ASP A 643 20.28 -3.48 -1.89
CA ASP A 643 21.52 -2.69 -1.85
C ASP A 643 22.05 -2.54 -0.41
N LEU A 644 21.17 -2.32 0.57
CA LEU A 644 21.52 -2.25 1.98
C LEU A 644 22.09 -3.59 2.49
N ARG A 645 21.48 -4.71 2.08
CA ARG A 645 21.96 -6.06 2.33
C ARG A 645 23.35 -6.29 1.75
N GLY A 646 23.56 -5.87 0.52
CA GLY A 646 24.87 -5.94 -0.14
C GLY A 646 25.95 -5.13 0.59
N ARG A 647 25.55 -4.04 1.25
CA ARG A 647 26.45 -3.15 1.98
C ARG A 647 26.77 -3.61 3.41
N LEU A 648 25.78 -4.17 4.13
CA LEU A 648 25.87 -4.47 5.57
C LEU A 648 25.90 -5.97 5.88
N GLY A 649 25.50 -6.80 4.94
CA GLY A 649 25.26 -8.24 5.07
C GLY A 649 23.84 -8.55 5.59
N SER A 650 23.30 -9.74 5.23
CA SER A 650 21.95 -10.22 5.51
C SER A 650 21.54 -10.00 6.98
N ALA A 651 22.17 -10.68 7.93
CA ALA A 651 21.78 -10.65 9.34
C ALA A 651 21.74 -9.24 9.98
N LYS A 652 22.60 -8.32 9.53
CA LYS A 652 22.57 -6.95 10.05
C LYS A 652 21.42 -6.17 9.41
N THR A 653 21.14 -6.40 8.15
CA THR A 653 20.04 -5.74 7.45
C THR A 653 18.69 -6.24 7.99
N GLU A 654 18.51 -7.55 8.18
CA GLU A 654 17.33 -8.12 8.86
C GLU A 654 17.09 -7.45 10.23
N MET A 655 18.15 -7.31 11.05
CA MET A 655 18.07 -6.63 12.35
C MET A 655 17.57 -5.19 12.19
N LEU A 656 18.15 -4.42 11.28
CA LEU A 656 17.81 -3.01 11.08
C LEU A 656 16.39 -2.83 10.53
N VAL A 657 16.01 -3.63 9.54
CA VAL A 657 14.71 -3.54 8.90
C VAL A 657 13.59 -3.92 9.87
N THR A 658 13.73 -5.03 10.60
CA THR A 658 12.73 -5.43 11.60
C THR A 658 12.61 -4.40 12.72
N ARG A 659 13.75 -3.94 13.26
CA ARG A 659 13.72 -2.88 14.32
C ARG A 659 13.14 -1.58 13.80
N ALA A 660 13.33 -1.25 12.52
CA ALA A 660 12.73 -0.06 11.92
C ALA A 660 11.21 -0.14 11.84
N MET A 661 10.63 -1.31 11.51
CA MET A 661 9.17 -1.52 11.54
C MET A 661 8.60 -1.25 12.94
N GLU A 662 9.27 -1.73 13.99
CA GLU A 662 8.86 -1.51 15.39
C GLU A 662 9.02 -0.04 15.86
N LEU A 663 9.86 0.74 15.15
CA LEU A 663 10.14 2.15 15.43
C LEU A 663 9.34 3.10 14.54
N ALA A 664 8.62 2.56 13.54
CA ALA A 664 7.91 3.34 12.54
C ALA A 664 6.81 4.22 13.17
N PRO A 665 6.57 5.41 12.64
CA PRO A 665 5.34 6.12 12.91
C PRO A 665 4.16 5.41 12.22
N PHE A 666 2.93 5.74 12.60
CA PHE A 666 1.75 5.26 11.87
C PHE A 666 1.74 5.83 10.43
N ASN A 667 1.22 5.05 9.47
CA ASN A 667 1.14 5.40 8.05
C ASN A 667 2.47 5.96 7.51
N PRO A 668 3.55 5.15 7.50
CA PRO A 668 4.86 5.65 7.16
C PRO A 668 5.04 5.89 5.66
N SER A 669 5.74 6.96 5.29
CA SER A 669 6.36 7.11 3.98
C SER A 669 7.70 6.36 3.89
N TYR A 670 8.27 6.21 2.70
CA TYR A 670 9.62 5.67 2.50
C TYR A 670 10.68 6.48 3.28
N LEU A 671 10.51 7.79 3.38
CA LEU A 671 11.42 8.64 4.15
C LEU A 671 11.28 8.44 5.66
N ASP A 672 10.08 8.15 6.15
CA ASP A 672 9.87 7.75 7.55
C ASP A 672 10.60 6.45 7.87
N MET A 673 10.50 5.46 6.98
CA MET A 673 11.15 4.17 7.17
C MET A 673 12.67 4.26 7.01
N ARG A 674 13.19 5.08 6.08
CA ARG A 674 14.62 5.45 6.06
C ARG A 674 15.07 5.99 7.41
N ASN A 675 14.31 6.92 7.97
CA ASN A 675 14.60 7.53 9.26
C ASN A 675 14.51 6.50 10.40
N ALA A 676 13.55 5.59 10.37
CA ALA A 676 13.41 4.50 11.33
C ALA A 676 14.62 3.54 11.28
N ILE A 677 15.16 3.22 10.09
CA ILE A 677 16.39 2.42 9.93
C ILE A 677 17.60 3.13 10.56
N LEU A 678 17.73 4.45 10.40
CA LEU A 678 18.78 5.24 11.06
C LEU A 678 18.66 5.25 12.59
N ILE A 679 17.43 5.27 13.10
CA ILE A 679 17.15 5.17 14.54
C ILE A 679 17.44 3.74 15.03
N ALA A 680 17.11 2.71 14.25
CA ALA A 680 17.41 1.31 14.52
C ALA A 680 18.92 1.07 14.59
N ASP A 681 19.71 1.66 13.69
CA ASP A 681 21.18 1.63 13.78
C ASP A 681 21.69 2.27 15.08
N THR A 682 21.10 3.38 15.51
CA THR A 682 21.42 4.01 16.80
C THR A 682 21.07 3.10 17.98
N ALA A 683 19.95 2.38 17.93
CA ALA A 683 19.50 1.47 18.99
C ALA A 683 20.34 0.20 19.06
N ALA A 684 20.58 -0.46 17.92
CA ALA A 684 21.25 -1.75 17.84
C ALA A 684 22.78 -1.65 17.80
N PHE A 685 23.32 -0.67 17.07
CA PHE A 685 24.74 -0.57 16.74
C PHE A 685 25.38 0.77 17.14
N GLY A 686 24.67 1.60 17.92
CA GLY A 686 25.20 2.90 18.39
C GLY A 686 25.41 3.92 17.27
N GLY A 687 24.80 3.73 16.11
CA GLY A 687 24.92 4.61 14.93
C GLY A 687 26.19 4.35 14.10
N HIS A 688 26.77 3.18 14.23
CA HIS A 688 28.00 2.80 13.51
C HIS A 688 27.83 2.76 12.00
N ASP A 689 26.68 2.29 11.52
CA ASP A 689 26.41 2.07 10.10
C ASP A 689 25.67 3.23 9.42
N ARG A 690 25.40 4.32 10.17
CA ARG A 690 24.66 5.51 9.68
C ARG A 690 25.14 6.03 8.34
N GLY A 691 26.48 6.15 8.16
CA GLY A 691 27.06 6.63 6.90
C GLY A 691 26.85 5.68 5.73
N SER A 692 26.74 4.37 5.97
CA SER A 692 26.43 3.36 4.96
C SER A 692 24.95 3.42 4.59
N VAL A 693 24.06 3.51 5.58
CA VAL A 693 22.61 3.69 5.39
C VAL A 693 22.34 4.93 4.54
N TRP A 694 22.86 6.10 4.93
CA TRP A 694 22.69 7.33 4.13
C TRP A 694 23.18 7.19 2.69
N LYS A 695 24.29 6.49 2.44
CA LYS A 695 24.80 6.30 1.07
C LYS A 695 23.89 5.44 0.22
N VAL A 696 23.32 4.37 0.77
CA VAL A 696 22.41 3.50 0.04
C VAL A 696 21.12 4.26 -0.29
N PHE A 697 20.47 4.86 0.71
CA PHE A 697 19.24 5.59 0.50
C PHE A 697 19.39 6.80 -0.43
N ALA A 698 20.49 7.56 -0.30
CA ALA A 698 20.78 8.65 -1.21
C ALA A 698 21.02 8.17 -2.65
N HIS A 699 21.68 7.02 -2.83
CA HIS A 699 21.89 6.43 -4.15
C HIS A 699 20.56 6.06 -4.84
N ARG A 700 19.55 5.67 -4.05
CA ARG A 700 18.18 5.36 -4.49
C ARG A 700 17.23 6.57 -4.44
N GLY A 701 17.75 7.81 -4.42
CA GLY A 701 16.92 9.01 -4.46
C GLY A 701 16.25 9.40 -3.14
N MET A 702 16.47 8.66 -2.07
CA MET A 702 15.97 8.97 -0.72
C MET A 702 17.03 9.69 0.13
N GLY A 703 17.69 10.69 -0.44
CA GLY A 703 18.77 11.43 0.19
C GLY A 703 18.30 12.43 1.25
N PHE A 704 19.23 13.33 1.67
CA PHE A 704 18.99 14.24 2.79
C PHE A 704 17.92 15.29 2.51
N PHE A 705 17.78 15.74 1.28
CA PHE A 705 16.82 16.75 0.86
C PHE A 705 15.56 16.16 0.19
N ALA A 706 15.47 14.85 0.05
CA ALA A 706 14.28 14.20 -0.50
C ALA A 706 13.01 14.63 0.23
N GLY A 707 11.88 14.73 -0.47
CA GLY A 707 10.66 15.28 0.07
C GLY A 707 9.44 14.38 -0.19
N SER A 708 8.59 14.22 0.82
CA SER A 708 7.27 13.57 0.72
C SER A 708 6.26 14.28 1.60
N LEU A 709 4.99 14.27 1.20
CA LEU A 709 3.89 14.82 1.99
C LEU A 709 3.34 13.82 3.02
N GLY A 710 3.75 12.56 2.93
CA GLY A 710 3.29 11.48 3.81
C GLY A 710 3.22 10.15 3.10
N GLY A 711 2.63 9.14 3.76
CA GLY A 711 2.40 7.82 3.18
C GLY A 711 1.45 7.83 1.97
N ASP A 712 0.66 8.89 1.82
CA ASP A 712 -0.30 9.06 0.71
C ASP A 712 0.30 9.81 -0.49
N ASP A 713 1.56 10.20 -0.44
CA ASP A 713 2.19 11.00 -1.49
C ASP A 713 2.58 10.14 -2.68
N VAL A 714 1.88 10.27 -3.78
CA VAL A 714 2.09 9.53 -5.04
C VAL A 714 3.14 10.17 -5.96
N SER A 715 3.69 11.32 -5.62
CA SER A 715 4.72 11.99 -6.42
C SER A 715 5.78 12.65 -5.53
N PRO A 716 6.57 11.87 -4.80
CA PRO A 716 7.60 12.39 -3.91
C PRO A 716 8.71 13.11 -4.68
N GLY A 717 9.57 13.85 -3.97
CA GLY A 717 10.72 14.54 -4.54
C GLY A 717 12.02 13.79 -4.22
N ALA A 718 12.68 13.25 -5.22
CA ALA A 718 13.94 12.53 -5.05
C ALA A 718 15.12 13.46 -4.78
N ASP A 719 16.06 13.02 -3.95
CA ASP A 719 17.36 13.66 -3.70
C ASP A 719 18.46 12.60 -3.55
N PHE A 720 19.59 12.84 -4.16
CA PHE A 720 20.72 11.90 -4.20
C PHE A 720 21.90 12.31 -3.29
N HIS A 721 21.69 13.28 -2.39
CA HIS A 721 22.74 13.76 -1.50
C HIS A 721 22.68 13.11 -0.12
N THR A 722 23.84 12.74 0.38
CA THR A 722 24.01 12.42 1.82
C THR A 722 23.98 13.71 2.66
N PRO A 723 23.81 13.65 4.00
CA PRO A 723 23.80 14.84 4.84
C PRO A 723 25.01 15.72 4.59
N PRO A 724 24.82 17.03 4.33
CA PRO A 724 25.92 17.95 4.04
C PRO A 724 26.80 18.13 5.28
N ALA A 725 28.14 18.20 5.06
CA ALA A 725 29.10 18.36 6.14
C ALA A 725 29.05 19.75 6.81
N ASN A 726 28.66 20.79 6.04
CA ASN A 726 28.49 22.13 6.59
C ASN A 726 27.16 22.25 7.36
N HIS A 727 27.05 23.25 8.24
CA HIS A 727 25.83 23.54 9.01
C HIS A 727 25.15 24.83 8.57
N ASP A 728 25.45 25.31 7.38
CA ASP A 728 24.94 26.55 6.83
C ASP A 728 23.42 26.48 6.66
N LYS A 729 22.76 27.61 6.93
CA LYS A 729 21.31 27.75 6.85
C LYS A 729 20.94 29.04 6.14
N GLY A 730 19.77 29.05 5.50
CA GLY A 730 19.15 30.20 4.87
C GLY A 730 17.64 30.22 5.12
N THR A 731 17.01 31.31 4.74
CA THR A 731 15.55 31.50 4.83
C THR A 731 14.95 31.48 3.42
N ILE A 732 13.81 30.84 3.26
CA ILE A 732 13.03 30.89 2.01
C ILE A 732 11.91 31.91 2.25
N THR A 733 11.81 32.91 1.37
CA THR A 733 10.72 33.89 1.36
C THR A 733 10.01 33.86 0.01
N GLY A 734 8.81 34.37 -0.06
CA GLY A 734 8.08 34.47 -1.31
C GLY A 734 6.68 35.02 -1.14
N THR A 735 5.98 35.11 -2.24
CA THR A 735 4.58 35.49 -2.33
C THR A 735 3.78 34.39 -2.99
N VAL A 736 2.51 34.28 -2.61
CA VAL A 736 1.53 33.41 -3.27
C VAL A 736 0.43 34.31 -3.83
N THR A 737 0.14 34.15 -5.13
CA THR A 737 -0.92 34.87 -5.83
C THR A 737 -1.96 33.91 -6.40
N ASP A 738 -3.18 34.38 -6.54
CA ASP A 738 -4.26 33.65 -7.22
C ASP A 738 -4.10 33.82 -8.74
N ALA A 739 -4.21 32.74 -9.50
CA ALA A 739 -3.97 32.70 -10.94
C ALA A 739 -5.03 33.45 -11.76
N ASP A 740 -6.30 33.40 -11.31
CA ASP A 740 -7.41 33.96 -12.06
C ASP A 740 -7.59 35.46 -11.78
N THR A 741 -7.18 35.95 -10.60
CA THR A 741 -7.31 37.36 -10.21
C THR A 741 -5.99 38.14 -10.20
N GLY A 742 -4.86 37.48 -10.07
CA GLY A 742 -3.54 38.08 -9.83
C GLY A 742 -3.33 38.66 -8.43
N GLU A 743 -4.34 38.60 -7.55
CA GLU A 743 -4.31 39.15 -6.21
C GLU A 743 -3.53 38.23 -5.23
N PRO A 744 -3.04 38.76 -4.10
CA PRO A 744 -2.44 37.95 -3.06
C PRO A 744 -3.39 36.87 -2.56
N ALA A 745 -2.90 35.62 -2.40
CA ALA A 745 -3.65 34.49 -1.86
C ALA A 745 -3.32 34.28 -0.36
N PRO A 746 -4.16 34.77 0.56
CA PRO A 746 -3.95 34.59 1.99
C PRO A 746 -4.40 33.19 2.47
N GLY A 747 -3.80 32.71 3.57
CA GLY A 747 -4.18 31.45 4.18
C GLY A 747 -3.62 30.22 3.46
N ILE A 748 -2.73 30.39 2.48
CA ILE A 748 -2.02 29.31 1.80
C ILE A 748 -0.86 28.85 2.67
N THR A 749 -0.80 27.56 2.97
CA THR A 749 0.34 26.97 3.67
C THR A 749 1.40 26.61 2.66
N VAL A 750 2.55 27.27 2.75
CA VAL A 750 3.76 26.89 1.98
C VAL A 750 4.62 26.01 2.90
N SER A 751 4.99 24.84 2.40
CA SER A 751 5.72 23.82 3.16
C SER A 751 6.83 23.20 2.31
N LEU A 752 7.99 23.03 2.91
CA LEU A 752 8.90 22.01 2.42
C LEU A 752 8.18 20.68 2.60
N ALA A 753 7.84 20.01 1.50
CA ALA A 753 7.21 18.70 1.50
C ALA A 753 8.23 17.68 2.01
N PHE A 754 8.33 17.60 3.34
CA PHE A 754 9.41 16.89 3.95
C PHE A 754 8.99 16.47 5.33
N GLN A 755 8.67 15.19 5.43
CA GLN A 755 8.41 14.61 6.74
C GLN A 755 9.72 14.56 7.52
N GLY A 756 9.73 15.28 8.64
CA GLY A 756 10.87 15.30 9.51
C GLY A 756 12.11 16.03 8.97
N ALA A 757 11.95 17.19 8.31
CA ALA A 757 13.04 17.97 7.74
C ALA A 757 14.28 18.09 8.66
N PRO A 758 15.31 17.23 8.54
CA PRO A 758 16.52 17.40 9.34
C PRO A 758 17.15 18.77 9.05
N GLY A 759 17.39 19.53 10.09
CA GLY A 759 18.00 20.85 9.96
C GLY A 759 17.04 22.02 9.66
N ALA A 760 15.75 21.80 9.54
CA ALA A 760 14.77 22.90 9.44
C ALA A 760 14.25 23.30 10.82
N ALA A 761 14.42 24.56 11.20
CA ALA A 761 13.81 25.09 12.43
C ALA A 761 12.30 25.36 12.25
N ASN A 762 11.92 25.82 11.05
CA ASN A 762 10.53 26.03 10.66
C ASN A 762 10.35 25.55 9.20
N PRO A 763 9.77 24.38 8.95
CA PRO A 763 9.65 23.83 7.60
C PRO A 763 8.42 24.33 6.83
N SER A 764 7.56 25.13 7.42
CA SER A 764 6.36 25.66 6.78
C SER A 764 5.97 27.02 7.32
N ASP A 765 5.21 27.76 6.53
CA ASP A 765 4.55 29.01 6.95
C ASP A 765 3.21 29.17 6.21
N THR A 766 2.33 30.03 6.72
CA THR A 766 1.03 30.31 6.11
C THR A 766 1.00 31.78 5.68
N THR A 767 0.58 32.04 4.45
CA THR A 767 0.57 33.39 3.88
C THR A 767 -0.34 34.35 4.65
N GLY A 768 0.18 35.56 4.87
CA GLY A 768 -0.57 36.69 5.42
C GLY A 768 -1.58 37.28 4.41
N ALA A 769 -2.25 38.36 4.82
CA ALA A 769 -3.19 39.07 3.95
C ALA A 769 -2.56 39.63 2.67
N ASP A 770 -1.26 39.87 2.68
CA ASP A 770 -0.45 40.33 1.56
C ASP A 770 0.14 39.17 0.70
N GLY A 771 -0.26 37.93 0.98
CA GLY A 771 0.23 36.74 0.30
C GLY A 771 1.68 36.37 0.61
N THR A 772 2.36 37.05 1.54
CA THR A 772 3.77 36.78 1.86
C THR A 772 3.93 35.62 2.85
N TYR A 773 5.08 34.92 2.74
CA TYR A 773 5.46 33.83 3.66
C TYR A 773 6.98 33.82 3.92
N SER A 774 7.41 33.16 5.01
CA SER A 774 8.82 32.99 5.36
C SER A 774 9.07 31.67 6.08
N ILE A 775 9.83 30.78 5.44
CA ILE A 775 10.22 29.46 5.94
C ILE A 775 11.68 29.47 6.36
N GLY A 776 11.99 28.99 7.53
CA GLY A 776 13.38 28.78 7.93
C GLY A 776 13.71 29.23 9.35
N PRO A 777 15.02 29.22 9.73
CA PRO A 777 16.14 28.84 8.87
C PRO A 777 16.19 27.35 8.55
N VAL A 778 16.49 27.01 7.29
CA VAL A 778 16.63 25.65 6.78
C VAL A 778 18.03 25.42 6.25
N ARG A 779 18.48 24.17 6.14
CA ARG A 779 19.83 23.82 5.62
C ARG A 779 19.99 24.31 4.18
N VAL A 780 21.20 24.78 3.87
CA VAL A 780 21.60 25.16 2.50
C VAL A 780 21.62 23.91 1.63
N GLY A 781 20.95 23.98 0.45
CA GLY A 781 20.84 22.88 -0.49
C GLY A 781 19.60 23.02 -1.38
N THR A 782 19.38 22.06 -2.26
CA THR A 782 18.21 22.02 -3.13
C THR A 782 17.16 21.10 -2.54
N TYR A 783 15.98 21.65 -2.30
CA TYR A 783 14.78 20.90 -1.87
C TYR A 783 13.94 20.61 -3.11
N PRO A 784 13.84 19.36 -3.54
CA PRO A 784 13.15 19.00 -4.78
C PRO A 784 11.66 19.22 -4.71
N LYS A 785 11.10 19.24 -3.51
CA LYS A 785 9.66 19.41 -3.30
C LYS A 785 9.35 20.47 -2.24
N ILE A 786 8.79 21.59 -2.69
CA ILE A 786 8.14 22.60 -1.87
C ILE A 786 6.72 22.80 -2.41
N THR A 787 5.72 22.89 -1.53
CA THR A 787 4.31 22.96 -1.92
C THR A 787 3.66 24.20 -1.34
N ALA A 788 2.67 24.72 -2.06
CA ALA A 788 1.74 25.75 -1.58
C ALA A 788 0.32 25.19 -1.70
N SER A 789 -0.40 25.07 -0.60
CA SER A 789 -1.74 24.48 -0.57
C SER A 789 -2.65 25.22 0.40
N GLY A 790 -3.93 25.31 0.08
CA GLY A 790 -4.95 25.98 0.90
C GLY A 790 -6.35 25.49 0.57
N ALA A 791 -7.27 25.67 1.52
CA ALA A 791 -8.66 25.26 1.32
C ALA A 791 -9.31 25.94 0.11
N GLY A 792 -9.80 25.16 -0.84
CA GLY A 792 -10.40 25.65 -2.07
C GLY A 792 -9.39 26.14 -3.12
N TYR A 793 -8.15 25.73 -3.04
CA TYR A 793 -7.12 26.01 -4.04
C TYR A 793 -6.44 24.73 -4.47
N ASP A 794 -6.11 24.63 -5.74
CA ASP A 794 -5.29 23.54 -6.26
C ASP A 794 -3.88 23.68 -5.71
N PRO A 795 -3.23 22.59 -5.30
CA PRO A 795 -1.89 22.63 -4.73
C PRO A 795 -0.84 22.94 -5.81
N ALA A 796 -0.02 23.96 -5.56
CA ALA A 796 1.15 24.26 -6.40
C ALA A 796 2.41 23.61 -5.83
N ARG A 797 3.28 23.10 -6.70
CA ARG A 797 4.50 22.39 -6.33
C ARG A 797 5.71 23.02 -7.02
N GLY A 798 6.89 22.79 -6.51
CA GLY A 798 8.14 23.21 -7.14
C GLY A 798 9.38 22.81 -6.38
N THR A 799 10.53 23.21 -6.93
CA THR A 799 11.85 23.03 -6.34
C THR A 799 12.39 24.39 -5.84
N VAL A 800 13.19 24.38 -4.78
CA VAL A 800 13.88 25.59 -4.28
C VAL A 800 15.32 25.28 -3.87
N THR A 801 16.26 26.08 -4.35
CA THR A 801 17.67 26.03 -3.91
C THR A 801 17.94 27.13 -2.90
N VAL A 802 18.29 26.74 -1.68
CA VAL A 802 18.57 27.63 -0.56
C VAL A 802 20.07 27.89 -0.46
N THR A 803 20.47 29.14 -0.34
CA THR A 803 21.85 29.58 -0.07
C THR A 803 21.96 30.22 1.31
N LYS A 804 23.16 30.61 1.75
CA LYS A 804 23.35 31.40 2.98
C LYS A 804 22.64 32.76 2.94
N ALA A 805 22.48 33.34 1.73
CA ALA A 805 21.72 34.56 1.52
C ALA A 805 20.20 34.35 1.55
N GLY A 806 19.77 33.10 1.62
CA GLY A 806 18.39 32.70 1.50
C GLY A 806 18.00 32.28 0.08
N ALA A 807 16.70 32.18 -0.16
CA ALA A 807 16.07 31.92 -1.45
C ALA A 807 14.75 32.66 -1.54
N VAL A 808 14.34 33.03 -2.76
CA VAL A 808 12.98 33.51 -3.05
C VAL A 808 12.27 32.47 -3.91
N LYS A 809 11.09 32.05 -3.49
CA LYS A 809 10.22 31.16 -4.25
C LYS A 809 8.80 31.71 -4.22
N ASN A 810 8.30 32.16 -5.35
CA ASN A 810 6.91 32.58 -5.50
C ASN A 810 6.07 31.42 -6.01
N PHE A 811 4.80 31.41 -5.66
CA PHE A 811 3.80 30.48 -6.16
C PHE A 811 2.63 31.23 -6.76
N THR A 812 2.02 30.63 -7.74
CA THR A 812 0.69 30.94 -8.22
C THR A 812 -0.19 29.73 -7.92
N VAL A 813 -1.26 29.91 -7.19
CA VAL A 813 -2.28 28.90 -6.91
C VAL A 813 -3.55 29.25 -7.65
N ARG A 814 -4.37 28.27 -7.98
CA ARG A 814 -5.62 28.50 -8.66
C ARG A 814 -6.80 28.17 -7.77
N ARG A 815 -7.81 29.05 -7.76
CA ARG A 815 -9.03 28.81 -7.00
C ARG A 815 -9.85 27.72 -7.68
N ASN A 816 -10.03 26.60 -7.01
CA ASN A 816 -10.96 25.56 -7.39
C ASN A 816 -12.30 25.79 -6.66
N TRP A 817 -13.29 26.29 -7.35
CA TRP A 817 -14.60 26.58 -6.79
C TRP A 817 -15.45 25.33 -6.55
N ALA A 818 -15.09 24.19 -7.20
CA ALA A 818 -15.71 22.90 -6.91
C ALA A 818 -15.13 22.21 -5.67
N ALA A 819 -13.95 22.63 -5.20
CA ALA A 819 -13.30 21.97 -4.06
C ALA A 819 -14.19 21.97 -2.80
N SER A 820 -14.46 20.79 -2.24
CA SER A 820 -15.20 20.62 -0.99
C SER A 820 -14.52 21.31 0.18
N SER A 821 -13.19 21.35 0.21
CA SER A 821 -12.37 22.08 1.18
C SER A 821 -12.62 23.60 1.13
N GLY A 822 -13.04 24.11 -0.04
CA GLY A 822 -13.41 25.50 -0.28
C GLY A 822 -14.88 25.84 0.01
N GLY A 823 -15.70 24.83 0.34
CA GLY A 823 -17.11 24.97 0.70
C GLY A 823 -18.09 24.54 -0.38
N ALA A 824 -17.63 23.94 -1.48
CA ALA A 824 -18.51 23.28 -2.43
C ALA A 824 -19.15 22.01 -1.84
N SER A 825 -20.22 21.56 -2.43
CA SER A 825 -20.95 20.34 -2.00
C SER A 825 -21.72 19.69 -3.15
N ILE A 826 -21.94 18.40 -3.05
CA ILE A 826 -22.84 17.69 -3.95
C ILE A 826 -24.28 18.05 -3.59
N ALA A 827 -25.03 18.61 -4.53
CA ALA A 827 -26.40 19.04 -4.38
C ALA A 827 -27.40 17.96 -4.82
N ASP A 828 -27.05 17.20 -5.86
CA ASP A 828 -27.87 16.14 -6.43
C ASP A 828 -27.02 15.16 -7.25
N PHE A 829 -27.49 13.93 -7.43
CA PHE A 829 -26.87 12.92 -8.30
C PHE A 829 -27.88 11.80 -8.61
N ASN A 830 -27.59 10.98 -9.62
CA ASN A 830 -28.36 9.77 -9.89
C ASN A 830 -27.46 8.53 -9.88
N GLY A 831 -28.08 7.39 -9.68
CA GLY A 831 -27.37 6.11 -9.53
C GLY A 831 -27.15 5.74 -8.06
N PRO A 832 -26.57 4.59 -7.78
CA PRO A 832 -26.26 4.16 -6.43
C PRO A 832 -25.18 5.06 -5.80
N ASP A 833 -25.28 5.25 -4.49
CA ASP A 833 -24.19 5.83 -3.68
C ASP A 833 -23.40 4.67 -3.06
N PHE A 834 -22.24 4.40 -3.60
CA PHE A 834 -21.34 3.37 -3.09
C PHE A 834 -20.58 3.79 -1.81
N GLY A 835 -21.03 4.87 -1.19
CA GLY A 835 -20.59 5.33 0.11
C GLY A 835 -19.32 6.18 0.04
N PRO A 836 -18.68 6.38 1.21
CA PRO A 836 -17.68 7.42 1.33
C PRO A 836 -16.38 7.18 0.54
N ALA A 837 -16.11 5.99 0.09
CA ALA A 837 -14.92 5.70 -0.72
C ALA A 837 -15.14 5.91 -2.22
N CYS A 838 -16.33 5.60 -2.73
CA CYS A 838 -16.67 5.60 -4.16
C CYS A 838 -17.93 6.41 -4.46
N GLY A 839 -18.34 7.28 -3.56
CA GLY A 839 -19.55 8.10 -3.72
C GLY A 839 -19.31 9.43 -4.41
N PRO A 840 -20.39 10.15 -4.76
CA PRO A 840 -20.31 11.42 -5.48
C PRO A 840 -19.42 12.51 -4.85
N PRO A 841 -19.24 12.60 -3.51
CA PRO A 841 -18.35 13.61 -2.94
C PRO A 841 -16.89 13.51 -3.34
N GLN A 842 -16.44 12.37 -3.86
CA GLN A 842 -15.06 12.14 -4.26
C GLN A 842 -14.65 12.96 -5.49
N VAL A 843 -15.61 13.34 -6.36
CA VAL A 843 -15.29 14.16 -7.55
C VAL A 843 -14.96 15.63 -7.25
N ILE A 844 -14.96 16.04 -5.98
CA ILE A 844 -14.68 17.42 -5.56
C ILE A 844 -13.76 17.49 -4.33
N ASP A 845 -13.03 16.45 -4.03
CA ASP A 845 -12.18 16.39 -2.83
C ASP A 845 -10.73 16.83 -3.09
N THR A 846 -10.40 17.16 -4.35
CA THR A 846 -9.07 17.57 -4.83
C THR A 846 -8.03 16.44 -4.80
N SER A 847 -8.47 15.20 -4.87
CA SER A 847 -7.64 14.00 -4.86
C SER A 847 -7.80 13.23 -6.17
N GLN A 848 -6.72 12.90 -6.83
CA GLN A 848 -6.71 11.98 -7.97
C GLN A 848 -6.58 10.49 -7.54
N ALA A 849 -6.57 10.23 -6.24
CA ALA A 849 -6.54 8.88 -5.67
C ALA A 849 -7.94 8.37 -5.23
N THR A 850 -8.97 9.20 -5.36
CA THR A 850 -10.36 8.91 -4.99
C THR A 850 -11.27 9.08 -6.19
N VAL A 851 -12.38 8.33 -6.26
CA VAL A 851 -13.21 8.22 -7.47
C VAL A 851 -14.69 8.16 -7.10
N TRP A 852 -15.56 8.72 -7.90
CA TRP A 852 -16.99 8.42 -7.90
C TRP A 852 -17.24 7.29 -8.89
N GLY A 853 -17.65 6.13 -8.38
CA GLY A 853 -18.15 5.01 -9.17
C GLY A 853 -19.68 5.00 -9.21
N SER A 854 -20.24 4.58 -10.33
CA SER A 854 -21.67 4.34 -10.52
C SER A 854 -21.90 3.18 -11.48
N THR A 855 -23.14 2.64 -11.54
CA THR A 855 -23.49 1.57 -12.47
C THR A 855 -23.86 2.12 -13.85
N THR A 856 -23.66 1.33 -14.90
CA THR A 856 -24.07 1.68 -16.27
C THR A 856 -25.56 1.46 -16.53
N GLY A 857 -26.23 0.62 -15.71
CA GLY A 857 -27.65 0.27 -15.83
C GLY A 857 -28.55 1.01 -14.83
N ASN A 858 -29.80 0.54 -14.73
CA ASN A 858 -30.79 1.08 -13.79
C ASN A 858 -30.61 0.52 -12.37
N ASP A 859 -30.15 -0.71 -12.25
CA ASP A 859 -29.95 -1.42 -10.97
C ASP A 859 -28.48 -1.73 -10.72
N ALA A 860 -28.09 -1.71 -9.45
CA ALA A 860 -26.74 -2.07 -9.04
C ALA A 860 -26.43 -3.54 -9.41
N GLY A 861 -25.41 -3.75 -10.24
CA GLY A 861 -24.90 -5.07 -10.57
C GLY A 861 -25.62 -5.82 -11.70
N ASP A 862 -26.57 -5.21 -12.42
CA ASP A 862 -27.18 -5.83 -13.61
C ASP A 862 -26.48 -5.32 -14.88
N PRO A 863 -25.62 -6.14 -15.54
CA PRO A 863 -24.96 -5.75 -16.77
C PRO A 863 -25.99 -5.64 -17.89
N THR A 864 -26.26 -4.42 -18.36
CA THR A 864 -27.16 -4.15 -19.48
C THR A 864 -26.37 -3.77 -20.72
N ASN A 865 -26.93 -4.03 -21.91
CA ASN A 865 -26.35 -3.54 -23.16
C ASN A 865 -26.83 -2.11 -23.49
N VAL A 866 -27.32 -1.38 -22.49
CA VAL A 866 -27.82 0.00 -22.62
C VAL A 866 -27.21 0.85 -21.53
N PHE A 867 -26.38 1.81 -21.92
CA PHE A 867 -25.80 2.77 -21.00
C PHE A 867 -26.87 3.78 -20.53
N VAL A 868 -27.05 3.89 -19.22
CA VAL A 868 -27.95 4.90 -18.60
C VAL A 868 -27.09 6.06 -18.07
N PRO A 869 -27.23 7.29 -18.62
CA PRO A 869 -26.42 8.43 -18.21
C PRO A 869 -26.44 8.68 -16.70
N LYS A 870 -25.27 8.98 -16.13
CA LYS A 870 -25.09 9.30 -14.72
C LYS A 870 -24.70 10.77 -14.58
N PHE A 871 -25.22 11.44 -13.54
CA PHE A 871 -24.87 12.84 -13.31
C PHE A 871 -24.60 13.13 -11.84
N VAL A 872 -23.78 14.13 -11.63
CA VAL A 872 -23.56 14.79 -10.35
C VAL A 872 -23.78 16.30 -10.49
N VAL A 873 -24.42 16.91 -9.49
CA VAL A 873 -24.63 18.36 -9.40
C VAL A 873 -23.82 18.92 -8.26
N ILE A 874 -22.91 19.83 -8.56
CA ILE A 874 -22.03 20.50 -7.62
C ILE A 874 -22.62 21.87 -7.32
N ALA A 875 -22.85 22.18 -6.03
CA ALA A 875 -23.21 23.51 -5.56
C ALA A 875 -21.92 24.27 -5.16
N LEU A 876 -21.66 25.37 -5.84
CA LEU A 876 -20.52 26.24 -5.58
C LEU A 876 -20.76 27.15 -4.37
N PRO A 877 -19.71 27.49 -3.57
CA PRO A 877 -19.84 28.31 -2.36
C PRO A 877 -20.24 29.76 -2.66
N ALA A 878 -19.97 30.25 -3.88
CA ALA A 878 -20.32 31.59 -4.38
C ALA A 878 -20.77 31.54 -5.83
N ALA A 879 -21.29 32.66 -6.37
CA ALA A 879 -21.46 32.82 -7.81
C ALA A 879 -20.09 33.02 -8.48
N VAL A 880 -19.88 32.36 -9.60
CA VAL A 880 -18.58 32.33 -10.30
C VAL A 880 -18.78 32.66 -11.78
N ASP A 881 -17.94 33.51 -12.30
CA ASP A 881 -17.76 33.67 -13.73
C ASP A 881 -16.70 32.65 -14.19
N VAL A 882 -17.15 31.52 -14.74
CA VAL A 882 -16.34 30.34 -15.05
C VAL A 882 -15.48 30.60 -16.28
N THR A 883 -14.19 30.35 -16.17
CA THR A 883 -13.24 30.39 -17.29
C THR A 883 -13.04 29.00 -17.94
N ASP A 884 -12.90 27.97 -17.13
CA ASP A 884 -12.75 26.60 -17.58
C ASP A 884 -13.11 25.60 -16.47
N PHE A 885 -13.20 24.34 -16.88
CA PHE A 885 -13.26 23.18 -16.02
C PHE A 885 -11.99 22.34 -16.19
N ALA A 886 -11.59 21.58 -15.18
CA ALA A 886 -10.62 20.52 -15.32
C ALA A 886 -11.24 19.21 -14.85
N VAL A 887 -11.08 18.14 -15.63
CA VAL A 887 -11.74 16.86 -15.41
C VAL A 887 -10.75 15.71 -15.54
N ASP A 888 -10.67 14.87 -14.53
CA ASP A 888 -9.98 13.59 -14.63
C ASP A 888 -11.02 12.46 -14.84
N PRO A 889 -11.07 11.86 -16.04
CA PRO A 889 -12.09 10.87 -16.38
C PRO A 889 -11.79 9.47 -15.86
N THR A 890 -10.71 9.25 -15.15
CA THR A 890 -10.15 7.94 -14.81
C THR A 890 -11.10 7.09 -13.99
N ALA A 891 -11.11 5.80 -14.27
CA ALA A 891 -11.80 4.79 -13.47
C ALA A 891 -11.03 4.46 -12.19
N GLY A 892 -11.75 3.98 -11.19
CA GLY A 892 -11.22 3.52 -9.92
C GLY A 892 -12.23 2.67 -9.17
N CYS A 893 -12.16 2.64 -7.85
CA CYS A 893 -13.08 1.83 -7.03
C CYS A 893 -12.99 0.31 -7.27
N GLY A 894 -11.88 -0.14 -7.86
CA GLY A 894 -11.72 -1.53 -8.29
C GLY A 894 -12.23 -1.82 -9.70
N ASP A 895 -12.71 -0.81 -10.43
CA ASP A 895 -13.24 -0.97 -11.77
C ASP A 895 -12.14 -0.82 -12.82
N GLY A 896 -12.17 -1.68 -13.84
CA GLY A 896 -11.20 -1.63 -14.92
C GLY A 896 -11.28 -0.34 -15.74
N GLY A 897 -10.17 0.04 -16.37
CA GLY A 897 -10.04 1.30 -17.11
C GLY A 897 -11.13 1.58 -18.14
N SER A 898 -11.81 0.56 -18.68
CA SER A 898 -12.97 0.74 -19.59
C SER A 898 -14.17 1.43 -18.90
N ALA A 899 -14.24 1.44 -17.56
CA ALA A 899 -15.24 2.16 -16.79
C ALA A 899 -15.00 3.68 -16.76
N SER A 900 -13.79 4.16 -17.13
CA SER A 900 -13.47 5.59 -17.21
C SER A 900 -14.51 6.35 -18.05
N THR A 901 -14.83 7.57 -17.62
CA THR A 901 -15.74 8.45 -18.35
C THR A 901 -15.27 8.66 -19.80
N GLY A 902 -16.15 8.37 -20.77
CA GLY A 902 -15.96 8.63 -22.20
C GLY A 902 -16.71 9.89 -22.62
N ASP A 903 -17.93 9.69 -23.20
CA ASP A 903 -18.77 10.81 -23.60
C ASP A 903 -19.35 11.55 -22.40
N PHE A 904 -19.25 12.88 -22.43
CA PHE A 904 -19.72 13.72 -21.33
C PHE A 904 -20.42 15.00 -21.76
N ARG A 905 -21.19 15.58 -20.80
CA ARG A 905 -21.77 16.92 -20.93
C ARG A 905 -21.64 17.66 -19.58
N ILE A 906 -21.26 18.96 -19.69
CA ILE A 906 -21.26 19.88 -18.56
C ILE A 906 -22.35 20.93 -18.77
N GLU A 907 -23.17 21.14 -17.77
CA GLU A 907 -24.22 22.17 -17.75
C GLU A 907 -24.05 23.05 -16.52
N THR A 908 -24.31 24.34 -16.68
CA THR A 908 -24.19 25.34 -15.60
C THR A 908 -25.54 25.97 -15.31
N SER A 909 -25.70 26.46 -14.08
CA SER A 909 -26.94 27.12 -13.65
C SER A 909 -26.65 28.19 -12.57
N PRO A 910 -27.33 29.36 -12.65
CA PRO A 910 -27.27 30.36 -11.56
C PRO A 910 -28.21 30.03 -10.38
N ASN A 911 -29.16 29.13 -10.54
CA ASN A 911 -30.25 28.87 -9.57
C ASN A 911 -30.58 27.39 -9.31
N GLY A 912 -29.90 26.45 -9.96
CA GLY A 912 -30.12 25.00 -9.84
C GLY A 912 -31.35 24.46 -10.59
N THR A 913 -32.08 25.32 -11.31
CA THR A 913 -33.34 24.95 -12.02
C THR A 913 -33.27 25.24 -13.51
N THR A 914 -32.61 26.30 -13.92
CA THR A 914 -32.41 26.67 -15.32
C THR A 914 -30.97 26.32 -15.72
N TRP A 915 -30.85 25.37 -16.67
CA TRP A 915 -29.57 24.81 -17.08
C TRP A 915 -29.19 25.26 -18.48
N THR A 916 -27.90 25.61 -18.65
CA THR A 916 -27.30 25.92 -19.94
C THR A 916 -26.15 24.95 -20.18
N GLN A 917 -26.15 24.29 -21.35
CA GLN A 917 -25.00 23.45 -21.71
C GLN A 917 -23.77 24.33 -21.90
N ALA A 918 -22.77 24.10 -21.09
CA ALA A 918 -21.51 24.83 -21.13
C ALA A 918 -20.47 24.13 -22.01
N ALA A 919 -20.38 22.81 -21.92
CA ALA A 919 -19.44 21.99 -22.71
C ALA A 919 -19.98 20.58 -22.93
N SER A 920 -19.43 19.88 -23.91
CA SER A 920 -19.55 18.43 -24.11
C SER A 920 -18.35 17.94 -24.92
N GLY A 921 -18.03 16.65 -24.80
CA GLY A 921 -16.90 16.03 -25.49
C GLY A 921 -16.81 14.55 -25.21
N THR A 922 -15.70 13.95 -25.59
CA THR A 922 -15.37 12.55 -25.35
C THR A 922 -13.93 12.48 -24.83
N PHE A 923 -13.71 11.83 -23.71
CA PHE A 923 -12.40 11.46 -23.20
C PHE A 923 -11.97 10.10 -23.77
N THR A 924 -10.67 9.95 -23.95
CA THR A 924 -10.02 8.77 -24.51
C THR A 924 -9.05 8.16 -23.48
N LEU A 925 -8.38 7.07 -23.86
CA LEU A 925 -7.35 6.44 -23.04
C LEU A 925 -6.24 7.43 -22.62
N ASP A 926 -5.83 8.31 -23.54
CA ASP A 926 -4.77 9.29 -23.33
C ASP A 926 -5.17 10.39 -22.32
N ASP A 927 -6.44 10.48 -21.96
CA ASP A 927 -6.95 11.52 -21.03
C ASP A 927 -6.98 11.04 -19.58
N ARG A 928 -6.72 9.77 -19.33
CA ARG A 928 -6.72 9.17 -17.99
C ARG A 928 -5.51 9.63 -17.15
N GLY A 929 -5.66 9.57 -15.82
CA GLY A 929 -4.61 9.87 -14.85
C GLY A 929 -4.21 11.34 -14.79
N ARG A 930 -5.02 12.23 -15.33
CA ARG A 930 -4.73 13.67 -15.36
C ARG A 930 -5.99 14.52 -15.46
N LEU A 931 -5.88 15.74 -14.96
CA LEU A 931 -6.88 16.79 -15.14
C LEU A 931 -6.81 17.34 -16.57
N ASN A 932 -7.87 17.18 -17.33
CA ASN A 932 -8.01 17.65 -18.71
C ASN A 932 -8.82 18.95 -18.73
N THR A 933 -8.26 20.02 -19.32
CA THR A 933 -8.95 21.31 -19.42
C THR A 933 -10.11 21.24 -20.41
N VAL A 934 -11.30 21.63 -19.94
CA VAL A 934 -12.53 21.72 -20.73
C VAL A 934 -13.00 23.16 -20.78
N THR A 935 -12.93 23.80 -21.94
CA THR A 935 -13.31 25.20 -22.14
C THR A 935 -14.81 25.32 -22.42
N PRO A 936 -15.58 26.07 -21.62
CA PRO A 936 -16.99 26.28 -21.86
C PRO A 936 -17.24 27.18 -23.11
N THR A 937 -18.32 26.89 -23.81
CA THR A 937 -18.78 27.69 -24.97
C THR A 937 -19.95 28.61 -24.65
N ALA A 938 -20.61 28.39 -23.50
CA ALA A 938 -21.77 29.15 -23.02
C ALA A 938 -21.95 28.98 -21.52
N GLY A 939 -22.88 29.72 -20.91
CA GLY A 939 -23.31 29.54 -19.53
C GLY A 939 -22.24 29.83 -18.47
N THR A 940 -21.36 30.81 -18.72
CA THR A 940 -20.18 31.06 -17.89
C THR A 940 -20.40 32.08 -16.76
N GLN A 941 -21.49 32.85 -16.77
CA GLN A 941 -21.68 33.98 -15.89
C GLN A 941 -22.56 33.67 -14.69
N GLY A 942 -22.12 34.05 -13.49
CA GLY A 942 -22.86 33.93 -12.25
C GLY A 942 -23.25 32.51 -11.87
N VAL A 943 -22.40 31.55 -12.20
CA VAL A 943 -22.65 30.12 -12.01
C VAL A 943 -22.67 29.77 -10.52
N ARG A 944 -23.74 29.13 -10.06
CA ARG A 944 -23.89 28.61 -8.69
C ARG A 944 -23.93 27.09 -8.63
N PHE A 945 -24.28 26.46 -9.74
CA PHE A 945 -24.38 25.00 -9.84
C PHE A 945 -23.74 24.54 -11.15
N VAL A 946 -22.99 23.44 -11.06
CA VAL A 946 -22.42 22.73 -12.23
C VAL A 946 -22.95 21.31 -12.21
N ARG A 947 -23.51 20.84 -13.34
CA ARG A 947 -23.92 19.46 -13.55
C ARG A 947 -22.98 18.79 -14.53
N PHE A 948 -22.26 17.78 -14.10
CA PHE A 948 -21.52 16.90 -14.98
C PHE A 948 -22.37 15.66 -15.26
N THR A 949 -22.49 15.26 -16.51
CA THR A 949 -23.24 14.07 -16.93
C THR A 949 -22.31 13.17 -17.74
N ILE A 950 -22.11 11.94 -17.28
CA ILE A 950 -21.47 10.86 -18.03
C ILE A 950 -22.53 10.32 -18.99
N LEU A 951 -22.30 10.41 -20.29
CA LEU A 951 -23.18 9.95 -21.36
C LEU A 951 -22.77 8.58 -21.91
N GLY A 952 -21.51 8.19 -21.71
CA GLY A 952 -20.90 6.92 -22.06
C GLY A 952 -19.54 6.78 -21.39
N ASN A 953 -19.09 5.55 -21.21
CA ASN A 953 -17.75 5.28 -20.72
C ASN A 953 -16.80 4.84 -21.86
N GLN A 954 -15.57 4.48 -21.56
CA GLN A 954 -14.56 4.11 -22.56
C GLN A 954 -14.61 2.62 -22.95
N THR A 955 -15.73 1.92 -22.73
CA THR A 955 -15.94 0.57 -23.25
C THR A 955 -16.13 0.63 -24.77
N PRO A 956 -15.29 -0.01 -25.56
CA PRO A 956 -15.46 -0.06 -27.02
C PRO A 956 -16.79 -0.74 -27.38
N ASP A 957 -17.56 -0.12 -28.28
CA ASP A 957 -18.82 -0.70 -28.79
C ASP A 957 -19.71 -1.30 -27.69
N PHE A 958 -20.03 -0.50 -26.65
CA PHE A 958 -20.79 -0.91 -25.47
C PHE A 958 -21.97 -1.82 -25.77
N ALA A 959 -22.75 -1.51 -26.80
CA ALA A 959 -23.95 -2.28 -27.17
C ALA A 959 -23.63 -3.71 -27.67
N THR A 960 -22.42 -3.98 -28.13
CA THR A 960 -22.03 -5.26 -28.74
C THR A 960 -21.03 -6.04 -27.88
N ASN A 961 -20.21 -5.36 -27.10
CA ASN A 961 -19.19 -5.98 -26.28
C ASN A 961 -19.63 -6.27 -24.84
N CYS A 962 -20.75 -5.70 -24.40
CA CYS A 962 -21.37 -6.06 -23.13
C CYS A 962 -22.36 -7.25 -23.31
N PRO A 963 -22.49 -8.15 -22.31
CA PRO A 963 -21.81 -8.12 -21.03
C PRO A 963 -20.34 -8.52 -21.12
N GLY A 964 -19.46 -7.73 -20.50
CA GLY A 964 -18.05 -8.04 -20.30
C GLY A 964 -17.81 -8.59 -18.90
N GLY A 965 -16.55 -8.55 -18.44
CA GLY A 965 -16.20 -8.94 -17.08
C GLY A 965 -16.91 -8.12 -16.01
N ALA A 966 -17.07 -8.68 -14.82
CA ALA A 966 -17.91 -8.15 -13.76
C ALA A 966 -17.53 -6.71 -13.30
N PHE A 967 -16.26 -6.31 -13.43
CA PHE A 967 -15.74 -4.96 -13.08
C PHE A 967 -15.25 -4.19 -14.29
N SER A 968 -15.88 -4.40 -15.41
CA SER A 968 -15.61 -3.65 -16.65
C SER A 968 -16.58 -2.47 -16.78
N GLY A 969 -16.30 -1.58 -17.72
CA GLY A 969 -17.20 -0.53 -18.11
C GLY A 969 -18.57 -1.01 -18.65
N CYS A 970 -18.80 -2.32 -18.79
CA CYS A 970 -20.11 -2.86 -19.04
C CYS A 970 -21.06 -2.72 -17.82
N SER A 971 -20.54 -2.82 -16.62
CA SER A 971 -21.29 -2.75 -15.36
C SER A 971 -21.17 -1.40 -14.67
N PHE A 972 -19.99 -0.73 -14.79
CA PHE A 972 -19.65 0.47 -14.04
C PHE A 972 -19.20 1.63 -14.92
N THR A 973 -19.30 2.84 -14.37
CA THR A 973 -18.78 4.07 -14.97
C THR A 973 -18.31 5.01 -13.88
N ASP A 974 -17.16 5.62 -14.09
CA ASP A 974 -16.41 6.31 -13.05
C ASP A 974 -15.95 7.70 -13.48
N LEU A 975 -15.65 8.52 -12.47
CA LEU A 975 -15.09 9.86 -12.61
C LEU A 975 -14.25 10.22 -11.39
N THR A 976 -13.01 10.59 -11.59
CA THR A 976 -12.06 10.87 -10.50
C THR A 976 -12.26 12.28 -9.93
N GLU A 977 -12.19 13.35 -10.73
CA GLU A 977 -12.20 14.72 -10.21
C GLU A 977 -12.82 15.71 -11.20
N ILE A 978 -13.49 16.72 -10.66
CA ILE A 978 -14.00 17.89 -11.39
C ILE A 978 -13.58 19.15 -10.66
N GLU A 979 -12.84 20.00 -11.33
CA GLU A 979 -12.49 21.34 -10.87
C GLU A 979 -13.26 22.41 -11.64
N VAL A 980 -13.55 23.52 -10.99
CA VAL A 980 -14.22 24.70 -11.58
C VAL A 980 -13.37 25.92 -11.30
N HIS A 981 -12.92 26.57 -12.35
CA HIS A 981 -12.04 27.73 -12.29
C HIS A 981 -12.71 29.00 -12.79
N GLY A 982 -12.27 30.16 -12.28
CA GLY A 982 -12.78 31.46 -12.66
C GLY A 982 -12.81 32.46 -11.51
N ALA A 983 -13.43 33.62 -11.79
CA ALA A 983 -13.52 34.71 -10.80
C ALA A 983 -14.84 34.59 -9.99
N GLY A 984 -14.74 34.69 -8.69
CA GLY A 984 -15.91 34.80 -7.82
C GLY A 984 -16.55 36.21 -7.94
N ASN A 985 -17.89 36.26 -7.98
CA ASN A 985 -18.67 37.48 -8.05
C ASN A 985 -19.08 37.99 -6.65
#